data_70ec2ad69da22282e132dc7b40fb765e
#
_entry.id   70ec2ad69da22282e132dc7b40fb765e
#
_cell.length_a   1.000
_cell.length_b   1.000
_cell.length_c   1.000
_cell.angle_alpha   90.00
_cell.angle_beta   90.00
_cell.angle_gamma   90.00
#
_symmetry.space_group_name_H-M   'P 1'
#
loop_
_entity.id
_entity.type
_entity.pdbx_description
1 polymer ?
#
loop_
_entity_poly.entity_id
_entity_poly.type
_entity_poly.pdbx_seq_one_letter_code
_entity_poly.pdbx_strand_id
1 'polypeptide(L)'
;DSGARGSKEQIRQLTGMRGLMAKPKKSTAGGGEIIENPILSNFKEGLSILEYFISTHGARKGLADTALKTADAGYLTRRLVDVSQDVIINEEDCGTLRGLDVEPLKKNDEIVESLSDRIEGRISLQDVFHPLTDELLLQANQPITSKLADAVQASGIDSVEVRSALTCESLKGICAKCYGLSLSTRNKVQIGEAVGVIAAQSIGEPGTQLTLRTFHVGGVAGNISEENKLIAKFDGNVVIDDLKTVIGKDNEGKEVDIVISRTAEIKIIDKKTDITQSTNILPYGSIIFDKDRKTIKKGDVIVQWDPFNGVIVSEFGGKVKFDNLQQGINYSVEIDEQTGFQEKVMTDSKNKKIIASLIIEDKDGNDLRSYSLPVGAHLMVDDGEMVESGHTLVKIPRKSGKAGDITGGLPRVTELFEARNPSNPSVVSEIDGVVSFGKIKRGNREIIVESKTGDISKYLVKLSNQILVQENDFIKAGMPLSDGATTPSDILRIKGPSAVQQYLVNEIQEVYRLQGVKINDKHFEVVVRQMMRKVKIIDSGDTLFLENQLVHKIDFIQDNDAIYGMKVVENAGDSENLKEGQIISARQLRDENSLLRRNDQNLVEARDAKPATAEQVLQGITRASLQTKSFISAASFQETTKVLNEAAVSGKVDTLEGLKENVIVGKRIPAGTGMRSYENIIVGSKDEMEQSF
;
A
#
# COMPACT_ATOMS: atom_id res chain seq x y z
N ASP A 1 -25.76 19.21 8.62
CA ASP A 1 -25.79 18.27 9.77
C ASP A 1 -26.57 16.99 9.47
N SER A 2 -27.55 17.02 8.54
CA SER A 2 -28.32 15.83 8.17
C SER A 2 -27.53 14.87 7.24
N GLY A 3 -26.43 15.32 6.62
CA GLY A 3 -25.65 14.55 5.65
C GLY A 3 -26.34 14.36 4.29
N ALA A 4 -27.52 14.90 4.06
CA ALA A 4 -28.28 14.69 2.85
C ALA A 4 -27.64 15.34 1.62
N ARG A 5 -27.21 16.60 1.72
CA ARG A 5 -26.54 17.31 0.62
C ARG A 5 -25.87 18.58 1.15
N GLY A 6 -24.73 18.96 0.51
CA GLY A 6 -23.97 20.15 0.85
C GLY A 6 -22.77 19.87 1.77
N SER A 7 -21.86 20.83 1.86
CA SER A 7 -20.67 20.78 2.70
C SER A 7 -20.51 22.08 3.48
N LYS A 8 -19.67 22.06 4.55
CA LYS A 8 -19.32 23.26 5.33
C LYS A 8 -18.76 24.37 4.42
N GLU A 9 -17.95 23.98 3.43
CA GLU A 9 -17.34 24.90 2.47
C GLU A 9 -18.41 25.64 1.61
N GLN A 10 -19.43 24.92 1.17
CA GLN A 10 -20.53 25.56 0.42
C GLN A 10 -21.31 26.53 1.29
N ILE A 11 -21.58 26.21 2.55
CA ILE A 11 -22.23 27.11 3.49
C ILE A 11 -21.35 28.33 3.77
N ARG A 12 -20.03 28.13 3.94
CA ARG A 12 -19.08 29.21 4.14
C ARG A 12 -19.07 30.18 2.97
N GLN A 13 -19.10 29.69 1.73
CA GLN A 13 -19.14 30.53 0.52
C GLN A 13 -20.48 31.26 0.35
N LEU A 14 -21.58 30.69 0.87
CA LEU A 14 -22.89 31.30 0.78
C LEU A 14 -23.11 32.42 1.80
N THR A 15 -22.63 32.25 3.04
CA THR A 15 -22.96 33.12 4.18
C THR A 15 -21.76 33.67 4.96
N GLY A 16 -20.56 33.12 4.73
CA GLY A 16 -19.33 33.57 5.37
C GLY A 16 -18.46 34.38 4.40
N MET A 17 -17.16 34.03 4.32
CA MET A 17 -16.23 34.62 3.34
C MET A 17 -15.80 33.55 2.35
N ARG A 18 -15.72 33.89 1.06
CA ARG A 18 -15.29 32.95 0.04
C ARG A 18 -13.81 32.61 0.16
N GLY A 19 -12.93 33.58 0.47
CA GLY A 19 -11.53 33.39 0.79
C GLY A 19 -10.57 33.54 -0.39
N LEU A 20 -9.39 32.96 -0.28
CA LEU A 20 -8.28 33.04 -1.24
C LEU A 20 -8.55 32.17 -2.48
N MET A 21 -8.17 32.66 -3.65
CA MET A 21 -8.34 31.98 -4.93
C MET A 21 -7.00 31.64 -5.56
N ALA A 22 -6.89 30.47 -6.18
CA ALA A 22 -5.71 30.04 -6.90
C ALA A 22 -5.61 30.69 -8.29
N LYS A 23 -4.40 31.06 -8.73
CA LYS A 23 -4.13 31.52 -10.09
C LYS A 23 -4.39 30.42 -11.13
N PRO A 24 -4.82 30.76 -12.36
CA PRO A 24 -5.16 29.77 -13.40
C PRO A 24 -3.94 29.03 -13.98
N LYS A 25 -2.72 29.59 -13.88
CA LYS A 25 -1.49 28.97 -14.39
C LYS A 25 -0.92 27.97 -13.38
N LYS A 26 -0.51 26.80 -13.86
CA LYS A 26 0.34 25.91 -13.08
C LYS A 26 1.72 26.55 -13.00
N SER A 27 2.20 26.90 -11.81
CA SER A 27 3.61 27.21 -11.62
C SER A 27 4.42 25.91 -11.73
N THR A 28 5.56 25.98 -12.41
CA THR A 28 6.50 24.85 -12.58
C THR A 28 7.08 24.39 -11.23
N ALA A 29 6.86 25.16 -10.16
CA ALA A 29 7.40 24.93 -8.81
C ALA A 29 6.43 24.23 -7.85
N GLY A 30 5.34 23.59 -8.34
CA GLY A 30 4.51 22.69 -7.54
C GLY A 30 3.53 23.30 -6.54
N GLY A 31 3.56 24.60 -6.28
CA GLY A 31 2.57 25.31 -5.47
C GLY A 31 1.68 26.19 -6.37
N GLY A 32 0.37 26.01 -6.33
CA GLY A 32 -0.54 26.93 -7.01
C GLY A 32 -0.37 28.33 -6.42
N GLU A 33 0.19 29.29 -7.18
CA GLU A 33 0.24 30.66 -6.73
C GLU A 33 -1.16 31.14 -6.35
N ILE A 34 -1.29 31.72 -5.17
CA ILE A 34 -2.54 32.28 -4.65
C ILE A 34 -2.63 33.73 -5.15
N ILE A 35 -3.84 34.14 -5.49
CA ILE A 35 -4.12 35.53 -5.78
C ILE A 35 -4.13 36.29 -4.46
N GLU A 36 -3.31 37.33 -4.34
CA GLU A 36 -3.09 38.07 -3.10
C GLU A 36 -4.37 38.72 -2.54
N ASN A 37 -5.29 39.16 -3.42
CA ASN A 37 -6.54 39.74 -3.00
C ASN A 37 -7.56 38.65 -2.62
N PRO A 38 -7.90 38.47 -1.33
CA PRO A 38 -8.93 37.53 -0.89
C PRO A 38 -10.33 38.02 -1.26
N ILE A 39 -11.26 37.13 -1.50
CA ILE A 39 -12.67 37.44 -1.65
C ILE A 39 -13.30 37.45 -0.26
N LEU A 40 -13.60 38.63 0.26
CA LEU A 40 -14.20 38.84 1.58
C LEU A 40 -15.73 38.70 1.54
N SER A 41 -16.35 38.95 0.40
CA SER A 41 -17.80 38.85 0.20
C SER A 41 -18.26 37.39 0.10
N ASN A 42 -19.54 37.19 0.33
CA ASN A 42 -20.23 35.92 0.13
C ASN A 42 -21.26 36.04 -1.02
N PHE A 43 -21.80 34.89 -1.43
CA PHE A 43 -22.81 34.89 -2.50
C PHE A 43 -24.13 35.52 -2.11
N LYS A 44 -24.49 35.58 -0.80
CA LYS A 44 -25.72 36.21 -0.33
C LYS A 44 -25.65 37.75 -0.45
N GLU A 45 -24.53 38.34 -0.14
CA GLU A 45 -24.28 39.80 -0.23
C GLU A 45 -23.97 40.24 -1.68
N GLY A 46 -23.46 39.31 -2.48
CA GLY A 46 -22.98 39.57 -3.82
C GLY A 46 -21.50 39.93 -3.86
N LEU A 47 -20.86 39.64 -4.99
CA LEU A 47 -19.45 39.88 -5.21
C LEU A 47 -19.25 41.21 -5.94
N SER A 48 -18.14 41.91 -5.64
CA SER A 48 -17.70 43.04 -6.46
C SER A 48 -17.28 42.56 -7.85
N ILE A 49 -17.17 43.47 -8.82
CA ILE A 49 -16.81 43.14 -10.21
C ILE A 49 -15.43 42.42 -10.24
N LEU A 50 -14.48 42.92 -9.48
CA LEU A 50 -13.14 42.32 -9.41
C LEU A 50 -13.16 40.93 -8.78
N GLU A 51 -13.85 40.77 -7.68
CA GLU A 51 -14.01 39.47 -6.98
C GLU A 51 -14.74 38.44 -7.87
N TYR A 52 -15.77 38.89 -8.58
CA TYR A 52 -16.46 38.04 -9.55
C TYR A 52 -15.52 37.59 -10.67
N PHE A 53 -14.73 38.52 -11.25
CA PHE A 53 -13.76 38.17 -12.30
C PHE A 53 -12.71 37.18 -11.83
N ILE A 54 -12.14 37.39 -10.66
CA ILE A 54 -11.21 36.42 -10.01
C ILE A 54 -11.86 35.04 -9.84
N SER A 55 -13.10 35.03 -9.37
CA SER A 55 -13.89 33.83 -9.17
C SER A 55 -14.14 33.02 -10.46
N THR A 56 -14.33 33.72 -11.60
CA THR A 56 -14.64 33.07 -12.90
C THR A 56 -13.49 32.21 -13.42
N HIS A 57 -12.24 32.53 -13.10
CA HIS A 57 -11.09 31.70 -13.47
C HIS A 57 -11.16 30.31 -12.85
N GLY A 58 -11.46 30.24 -11.54
CA GLY A 58 -11.63 28.96 -10.85
C GLY A 58 -12.83 28.18 -11.38
N ALA A 59 -13.96 28.86 -11.61
CA ALA A 59 -15.17 28.20 -12.12
C ALA A 59 -14.96 27.64 -13.55
N ARG A 60 -14.33 28.37 -14.46
CA ARG A 60 -14.04 27.89 -15.82
C ARG A 60 -13.10 26.69 -15.81
N LYS A 61 -12.03 26.76 -15.02
CA LYS A 61 -11.11 25.61 -14.83
C LYS A 61 -11.85 24.41 -14.28
N GLY A 62 -12.72 24.60 -13.28
CA GLY A 62 -13.55 23.57 -12.71
C GLY A 62 -14.43 22.86 -13.71
N LEU A 63 -15.14 23.60 -14.53
CA LEU A 63 -16.01 23.03 -15.56
C LEU A 63 -15.22 22.25 -16.63
N ALA A 64 -14.10 22.79 -17.11
CA ALA A 64 -13.25 22.11 -18.10
C ALA A 64 -12.67 20.80 -17.56
N ASP A 65 -12.12 20.83 -16.34
CA ASP A 65 -11.54 19.63 -15.72
C ASP A 65 -12.61 18.59 -15.40
N THR A 66 -13.81 18.98 -14.98
CA THR A 66 -14.92 18.06 -14.77
C THR A 66 -15.28 17.32 -16.05
N ALA A 67 -15.41 18.05 -17.17
CA ALA A 67 -15.75 17.45 -18.45
C ALA A 67 -14.70 16.44 -18.95
N LEU A 68 -13.41 16.77 -18.80
CA LEU A 68 -12.31 15.88 -19.19
C LEU A 68 -12.21 14.65 -18.29
N LYS A 69 -12.29 14.84 -17.00
CA LYS A 69 -12.09 13.75 -16.01
C LYS A 69 -13.27 12.78 -15.95
N THR A 70 -14.45 13.15 -16.40
CA THR A 70 -15.60 12.23 -16.51
C THR A 70 -15.29 11.07 -17.46
N ALA A 71 -14.60 11.35 -18.58
CA ALA A 71 -14.16 10.31 -19.51
C ALA A 71 -13.15 9.36 -18.85
N ASP A 72 -12.20 9.89 -18.08
CA ASP A 72 -11.20 9.09 -17.37
C ASP A 72 -11.85 8.16 -16.32
N ALA A 73 -12.84 8.67 -15.58
CA ALA A 73 -13.60 7.87 -14.61
C ALA A 73 -14.39 6.74 -15.30
N GLY A 74 -15.03 7.03 -16.43
CA GLY A 74 -15.75 6.02 -17.23
C GLY A 74 -14.80 4.95 -17.77
N TYR A 75 -13.64 5.35 -18.26
CA TYR A 75 -12.62 4.43 -18.75
C TYR A 75 -12.02 3.56 -17.62
N LEU A 76 -11.79 4.12 -16.42
CA LEU A 76 -11.36 3.33 -15.26
C LEU A 76 -12.42 2.28 -14.89
N THR A 77 -13.69 2.68 -14.82
CA THR A 77 -14.80 1.76 -14.50
C THR A 77 -14.86 0.60 -15.50
N ARG A 78 -14.74 0.91 -16.81
CA ARG A 78 -14.71 -0.14 -17.84
C ARG A 78 -13.57 -1.12 -17.61
N ARG A 79 -12.34 -0.64 -17.33
CA ARG A 79 -11.18 -1.51 -17.06
C ARG A 79 -11.39 -2.40 -15.83
N LEU A 80 -11.98 -1.84 -14.77
CA LEU A 80 -12.30 -2.59 -13.55
C LEU A 80 -13.32 -3.70 -13.83
N VAL A 81 -14.36 -3.42 -14.61
CA VAL A 81 -15.33 -4.46 -15.04
C VAL A 81 -14.64 -5.54 -15.85
N ASP A 82 -13.80 -5.17 -16.82
CA ASP A 82 -13.12 -6.14 -17.68
C ASP A 82 -12.19 -7.09 -16.92
N VAL A 83 -11.53 -6.63 -15.84
CA VAL A 83 -10.63 -7.47 -15.04
C VAL A 83 -11.36 -8.37 -14.05
N SER A 84 -12.54 -7.95 -13.58
CA SER A 84 -13.24 -8.63 -12.49
C SER A 84 -14.54 -9.34 -12.90
N GLN A 85 -14.95 -9.27 -14.16
CA GLN A 85 -16.24 -9.78 -14.64
C GLN A 85 -16.41 -11.30 -14.46
N ASP A 86 -15.32 -12.05 -14.38
CA ASP A 86 -15.31 -13.51 -14.19
C ASP A 86 -15.38 -13.92 -12.71
N VAL A 87 -15.37 -12.96 -11.77
CA VAL A 87 -15.43 -13.25 -10.34
C VAL A 87 -16.89 -13.39 -9.88
N ILE A 88 -17.29 -14.63 -9.66
CA ILE A 88 -18.63 -15.03 -9.23
C ILE A 88 -18.47 -15.89 -7.98
N ILE A 89 -19.49 -15.92 -7.12
CA ILE A 89 -19.53 -16.86 -5.99
C ILE A 89 -19.92 -18.23 -6.52
N ASN A 90 -18.97 -19.18 -6.51
CA ASN A 90 -19.18 -20.52 -7.08
C ASN A 90 -19.39 -21.61 -6.04
N GLU A 91 -18.80 -21.48 -4.86
CA GLU A 91 -18.83 -22.50 -3.81
C GLU A 91 -19.10 -21.88 -2.45
N GLU A 92 -19.50 -22.71 -1.50
CA GLU A 92 -19.84 -22.24 -0.17
C GLU A 92 -18.60 -22.00 0.68
N ASP A 93 -17.64 -22.91 0.66
CA ASP A 93 -16.42 -22.85 1.45
C ASP A 93 -15.24 -23.47 0.70
N CYS A 94 -14.13 -22.77 0.62
CA CYS A 94 -12.87 -23.25 0.02
C CYS A 94 -11.97 -23.99 1.02
N GLY A 95 -12.32 -24.00 2.32
CA GLY A 95 -11.53 -24.68 3.35
C GLY A 95 -10.18 -24.05 3.70
N THR A 96 -9.89 -22.82 3.24
CA THR A 96 -8.61 -22.16 3.53
C THR A 96 -8.37 -21.97 5.02
N LEU A 97 -7.13 -22.20 5.43
CA LEU A 97 -6.62 -21.93 6.78
C LEU A 97 -5.90 -20.57 6.87
N ARG A 98 -5.84 -19.81 5.77
CA ARG A 98 -5.18 -18.51 5.73
C ARG A 98 -6.21 -17.41 5.91
N GLY A 99 -5.96 -16.53 6.86
CA GLY A 99 -6.71 -15.31 7.09
C GLY A 99 -5.99 -14.07 6.58
N LEU A 100 -6.62 -12.96 6.80
CA LEU A 100 -6.07 -11.63 6.66
C LEU A 100 -6.17 -10.94 8.00
N ASP A 101 -5.03 -10.48 8.52
CA ASP A 101 -5.00 -9.65 9.72
C ASP A 101 -5.49 -8.24 9.36
N VAL A 102 -6.61 -7.86 9.95
CA VAL A 102 -7.22 -6.56 9.72
C VAL A 102 -6.98 -5.68 10.94
N GLU A 103 -6.34 -4.55 10.69
CA GLU A 103 -6.06 -3.49 11.67
C GLU A 103 -6.82 -2.22 11.29
N PRO A 104 -7.06 -1.28 12.23
CA PRO A 104 -7.59 0.03 11.89
C PRO A 104 -6.65 0.78 10.95
N LEU A 105 -7.20 1.44 9.94
CA LEU A 105 -6.39 2.26 9.04
C LEU A 105 -6.01 3.56 9.76
N LYS A 106 -4.72 3.72 10.05
CA LYS A 106 -4.16 4.89 10.73
C LYS A 106 -3.29 5.69 9.76
N LYS A 107 -3.39 7.00 9.83
CA LYS A 107 -2.48 7.93 9.16
C LYS A 107 -1.98 8.93 10.19
N ASN A 108 -0.65 8.98 10.43
CA ASN A 108 -0.05 9.86 11.45
C ASN A 108 -0.79 9.81 12.80
N ASP A 109 -1.15 8.60 13.28
CA ASP A 109 -1.96 8.31 14.48
C ASP A 109 -3.45 8.69 14.44
N GLU A 110 -3.93 9.38 13.42
CA GLU A 110 -5.36 9.57 13.21
C GLU A 110 -5.98 8.31 12.60
N ILE A 111 -7.05 7.81 13.22
CA ILE A 111 -7.80 6.67 12.69
C ILE A 111 -8.66 7.16 11.53
N VAL A 112 -8.23 6.85 10.29
CA VAL A 112 -8.97 7.14 9.06
C VAL A 112 -10.18 6.21 8.93
N GLU A 113 -10.01 4.94 9.31
CA GLU A 113 -11.06 3.93 9.30
C GLU A 113 -10.95 3.05 10.54
N SER A 114 -12.06 2.90 11.27
CA SER A 114 -12.13 2.11 12.49
C SER A 114 -12.02 0.61 12.21
N LEU A 115 -11.57 -0.17 13.20
CA LEU A 115 -11.54 -1.62 13.09
C LEU A 115 -12.96 -2.17 12.86
N SER A 116 -13.99 -1.63 13.54
CA SER A 116 -15.38 -2.09 13.39
C SER A 116 -15.87 -1.92 11.94
N ASP A 117 -15.59 -0.79 11.29
CA ASP A 117 -15.98 -0.55 9.89
C ASP A 117 -15.31 -1.56 8.93
N ARG A 118 -14.07 -1.98 9.20
CA ARG A 118 -13.30 -2.89 8.34
C ARG A 118 -13.68 -4.35 8.52
N ILE A 119 -14.06 -4.78 9.73
CA ILE A 119 -14.44 -6.18 10.01
C ILE A 119 -15.94 -6.44 9.83
N GLU A 120 -16.80 -5.41 9.80
CA GLU A 120 -18.23 -5.58 9.62
C GLU A 120 -18.55 -6.34 8.33
N GLY A 121 -19.40 -7.37 8.44
CA GLY A 121 -19.84 -8.19 7.31
C GLY A 121 -18.83 -9.23 6.84
N ARG A 122 -17.69 -9.40 7.50
CA ARG A 122 -16.72 -10.48 7.24
C ARG A 122 -17.02 -11.70 8.09
N ILE A 123 -16.28 -12.78 7.89
CA ILE A 123 -16.35 -14.01 8.69
C ILE A 123 -15.02 -14.15 9.42
N SER A 124 -15.08 -14.37 10.74
CA SER A 124 -13.89 -14.65 11.56
C SER A 124 -13.25 -15.97 11.13
N LEU A 125 -11.91 -16.03 11.06
CA LEU A 125 -11.19 -17.28 10.83
C LEU A 125 -11.02 -18.06 12.10
N GLN A 126 -10.67 -17.39 13.20
CA GLN A 126 -10.38 -17.96 14.51
C GLN A 126 -11.36 -17.43 15.56
N ASP A 127 -11.37 -18.12 16.72
CA ASP A 127 -12.08 -17.63 17.89
C ASP A 127 -11.38 -16.38 18.44
N VAL A 128 -12.14 -15.34 18.71
CA VAL A 128 -11.62 -14.09 19.30
C VAL A 128 -12.14 -13.94 20.71
N PHE A 129 -11.22 -13.86 21.65
CA PHE A 129 -11.50 -13.73 23.07
C PHE A 129 -11.28 -12.28 23.55
N HIS A 130 -12.04 -11.87 24.53
CA HIS A 130 -11.83 -10.58 25.18
C HIS A 130 -10.53 -10.63 25.99
N PRO A 131 -9.58 -9.69 25.78
CA PRO A 131 -8.25 -9.76 26.37
C PRO A 131 -8.23 -9.70 27.92
N LEU A 132 -9.28 -9.18 28.54
CA LEU A 132 -9.35 -9.02 30.01
C LEU A 132 -10.23 -10.05 30.70
N THR A 133 -11.31 -10.51 30.04
CA THR A 133 -12.31 -11.39 30.68
C THR A 133 -12.28 -12.82 30.18
N ASP A 134 -11.47 -13.12 29.14
CA ASP A 134 -11.46 -14.39 28.43
C ASP A 134 -12.83 -14.83 27.90
N GLU A 135 -13.80 -13.92 27.83
CA GLU A 135 -15.10 -14.20 27.21
C GLU A 135 -14.96 -14.31 25.70
N LEU A 136 -15.62 -15.30 25.12
CA LEU A 136 -15.66 -15.49 23.68
C LEU A 136 -16.49 -14.37 23.03
N LEU A 137 -15.84 -13.47 22.26
CA LEU A 137 -16.50 -12.40 21.52
C LEU A 137 -16.97 -12.85 20.14
N LEU A 138 -16.13 -13.61 19.43
CA LEU A 138 -16.41 -14.13 18.08
C LEU A 138 -16.02 -15.61 18.02
N GLN A 139 -16.91 -16.40 17.49
CA GLN A 139 -16.63 -17.81 17.19
C GLN A 139 -16.03 -17.96 15.79
N ALA A 140 -15.14 -18.93 15.59
CA ALA A 140 -14.60 -19.28 14.29
C ALA A 140 -15.70 -19.56 13.26
N ASN A 141 -15.55 -19.06 12.05
CA ASN A 141 -16.53 -19.11 10.97
C ASN A 141 -17.88 -18.41 11.23
N GLN A 142 -17.96 -17.56 12.25
CA GLN A 142 -19.14 -16.75 12.53
C GLN A 142 -19.12 -15.46 11.68
N PRO A 143 -20.25 -15.04 11.09
CA PRO A 143 -20.36 -13.76 10.44
C PRO A 143 -20.35 -12.62 11.47
N ILE A 144 -19.52 -11.61 11.23
CA ILE A 144 -19.36 -10.45 12.10
C ILE A 144 -20.45 -9.43 11.78
N THR A 145 -21.40 -9.28 12.66
CA THR A 145 -22.45 -8.26 12.57
C THR A 145 -21.94 -6.93 13.13
N SER A 146 -22.63 -5.81 12.84
CA SER A 146 -22.30 -4.49 13.37
C SER A 146 -22.14 -4.47 14.90
N LYS A 147 -23.06 -5.13 15.64
CA LYS A 147 -23.01 -5.21 17.11
C LYS A 147 -21.76 -5.95 17.62
N LEU A 148 -21.38 -7.04 16.94
CA LEU A 148 -20.17 -7.80 17.29
C LEU A 148 -18.91 -7.03 16.95
N ALA A 149 -18.88 -6.33 15.82
CA ALA A 149 -17.77 -5.47 15.42
C ALA A 149 -17.53 -4.33 16.44
N ASP A 150 -18.60 -3.68 16.90
CA ASP A 150 -18.52 -2.64 17.92
C ASP A 150 -18.04 -3.20 19.28
N ALA A 151 -18.47 -4.41 19.65
CA ALA A 151 -18.01 -5.10 20.86
C ALA A 151 -16.50 -5.41 20.79
N VAL A 152 -16.02 -5.88 19.63
CA VAL A 152 -14.58 -6.13 19.40
C VAL A 152 -13.78 -4.84 19.51
N GLN A 153 -14.25 -3.75 18.91
CA GLN A 153 -13.58 -2.46 19.03
C GLN A 153 -13.57 -1.92 20.45
N ALA A 154 -14.67 -2.09 21.20
CA ALA A 154 -14.78 -1.66 22.60
C ALA A 154 -13.87 -2.47 23.54
N SER A 155 -13.52 -3.72 23.18
CA SER A 155 -12.60 -4.58 23.96
C SER A 155 -11.14 -4.19 23.83
N GLY A 156 -10.79 -3.26 22.92
CA GLY A 156 -9.42 -2.78 22.72
C GLY A 156 -8.51 -3.72 21.93
N ILE A 157 -9.07 -4.64 21.16
CA ILE A 157 -8.32 -5.51 20.26
C ILE A 157 -7.79 -4.70 19.08
N ASP A 158 -6.48 -4.81 18.80
CA ASP A 158 -5.81 -4.05 17.74
C ASP A 158 -5.95 -4.70 16.35
N SER A 159 -6.00 -6.03 16.27
CA SER A 159 -6.14 -6.77 15.02
C SER A 159 -7.04 -7.98 15.16
N VAL A 160 -7.72 -8.33 14.08
CA VAL A 160 -8.57 -9.53 13.99
C VAL A 160 -8.27 -10.27 12.71
N GLU A 161 -8.04 -11.58 12.80
CA GLU A 161 -7.85 -12.45 11.64
C GLU A 161 -9.21 -12.83 11.05
N VAL A 162 -9.46 -12.38 9.81
CA VAL A 162 -10.72 -12.60 9.10
C VAL A 162 -10.50 -13.31 7.78
N ARG A 163 -11.54 -13.97 7.30
CA ARG A 163 -11.57 -14.52 5.93
C ARG A 163 -11.72 -13.38 4.92
N SER A 164 -10.91 -13.42 3.86
CA SER A 164 -10.86 -12.39 2.83
C SER A 164 -10.91 -12.99 1.43
N ALA A 165 -11.33 -12.18 0.46
CA ALA A 165 -11.22 -12.52 -0.95
C ALA A 165 -9.77 -12.72 -1.40
N LEU A 166 -8.80 -12.04 -0.76
CA LEU A 166 -7.36 -12.12 -1.08
C LEU A 166 -6.77 -13.50 -0.78
N THR A 167 -7.18 -14.11 0.32
CA THR A 167 -6.68 -15.40 0.81
C THR A 167 -7.51 -16.59 0.33
N CYS A 168 -8.58 -16.36 -0.43
CA CYS A 168 -9.47 -17.41 -0.93
C CYS A 168 -8.74 -18.36 -1.90
N GLU A 169 -8.80 -19.67 -1.64
CA GLU A 169 -8.18 -20.74 -2.43
C GLU A 169 -9.15 -21.39 -3.44
N SER A 170 -10.34 -20.82 -3.62
CA SER A 170 -11.28 -21.27 -4.64
C SER A 170 -10.65 -21.29 -6.04
N LEU A 171 -10.84 -22.38 -6.77
CA LEU A 171 -10.31 -22.57 -8.13
C LEU A 171 -10.93 -21.60 -9.13
N LYS A 172 -12.23 -21.30 -8.96
CA LYS A 172 -12.99 -20.38 -9.81
C LYS A 172 -13.76 -19.40 -8.94
N GLY A 173 -13.64 -18.11 -9.24
CA GLY A 173 -14.33 -17.07 -8.48
C GLY A 173 -13.87 -16.96 -7.02
N ILE A 174 -14.81 -16.78 -6.11
CA ILE A 174 -14.60 -16.65 -4.66
C ILE A 174 -15.65 -17.51 -3.95
N CYS A 175 -15.32 -18.08 -2.80
CA CYS A 175 -16.28 -18.81 -1.98
C CYS A 175 -17.14 -17.86 -1.12
N ALA A 176 -18.33 -18.29 -0.73
CA ALA A 176 -19.28 -17.50 0.04
C ALA A 176 -18.75 -17.10 1.42
N LYS A 177 -18.00 -17.98 2.09
CA LYS A 177 -17.41 -17.68 3.40
C LYS A 177 -16.27 -16.64 3.32
N CYS A 178 -15.41 -16.68 2.31
CA CYS A 178 -14.33 -15.69 2.14
C CYS A 178 -14.89 -14.30 1.75
N TYR A 179 -15.97 -14.25 1.02
CA TYR A 179 -16.66 -12.99 0.74
C TYR A 179 -17.46 -12.49 1.95
N GLY A 180 -18.12 -13.39 2.68
CA GLY A 180 -18.91 -13.06 3.88
C GLY A 180 -20.34 -12.61 3.57
N LEU A 181 -20.81 -11.54 4.23
CA LEU A 181 -22.16 -11.01 4.05
C LEU A 181 -22.28 -10.15 2.80
N SER A 182 -23.41 -10.27 2.09
CA SER A 182 -23.79 -9.34 1.03
C SER A 182 -24.11 -7.96 1.64
N LEU A 183 -23.52 -6.91 1.09
CA LEU A 183 -23.66 -5.55 1.61
C LEU A 183 -25.07 -4.98 1.42
N SER A 184 -25.81 -5.50 0.43
CA SER A 184 -27.20 -5.07 0.13
C SER A 184 -28.21 -5.69 1.07
N THR A 185 -28.13 -7.00 1.30
CA THR A 185 -29.11 -7.76 2.08
C THR A 185 -28.69 -7.99 3.53
N ARG A 186 -27.40 -7.79 3.85
CA ARG A 186 -26.76 -8.12 5.14
C ARG A 186 -26.87 -9.59 5.56
N ASN A 187 -27.28 -10.44 4.63
CA ASN A 187 -27.28 -11.89 4.78
C ASN A 187 -26.05 -12.50 4.12
N LYS A 188 -25.78 -13.79 4.39
CA LYS A 188 -24.74 -14.55 3.69
C LYS A 188 -24.93 -14.44 2.19
N VAL A 189 -23.83 -14.17 1.46
CA VAL A 189 -23.86 -14.06 0.01
C VAL A 189 -24.36 -15.35 -0.63
N GLN A 190 -25.18 -15.25 -1.66
CA GLN A 190 -25.72 -16.40 -2.38
C GLN A 190 -24.74 -16.89 -3.45
N ILE A 191 -24.75 -18.20 -3.70
CA ILE A 191 -24.01 -18.78 -4.83
C ILE A 191 -24.60 -18.22 -6.13
N GLY A 192 -23.71 -17.82 -7.06
CA GLY A 192 -24.10 -17.20 -8.32
C GLY A 192 -24.09 -15.67 -8.31
N GLU A 193 -23.82 -15.00 -7.19
CA GLU A 193 -23.73 -13.55 -7.14
C GLU A 193 -22.45 -13.07 -7.86
N ALA A 194 -22.60 -12.14 -8.82
CA ALA A 194 -21.50 -11.60 -9.63
C ALA A 194 -20.77 -10.48 -8.87
N VAL A 195 -20.03 -10.83 -7.83
CA VAL A 195 -19.36 -9.89 -6.91
C VAL A 195 -18.30 -9.04 -7.57
N GLY A 196 -17.68 -9.52 -8.65
CA GLY A 196 -16.68 -8.77 -9.39
C GLY A 196 -17.25 -7.56 -10.12
N VAL A 197 -18.41 -7.71 -10.77
CA VAL A 197 -19.11 -6.59 -11.43
C VAL A 197 -19.60 -5.58 -10.38
N ILE A 198 -20.15 -6.07 -9.26
CA ILE A 198 -20.56 -5.21 -8.14
C ILE A 198 -19.37 -4.42 -7.61
N ALA A 199 -18.22 -5.04 -7.42
CA ALA A 199 -17.00 -4.36 -6.97
C ALA A 199 -16.56 -3.26 -7.94
N ALA A 200 -16.50 -3.57 -9.25
CA ALA A 200 -16.09 -2.60 -10.27
C ALA A 200 -17.02 -1.38 -10.33
N GLN A 201 -18.34 -1.62 -10.24
CA GLN A 201 -19.35 -0.56 -10.24
C GLN A 201 -19.27 0.29 -8.97
N SER A 202 -19.10 -0.34 -7.80
CA SER A 202 -18.98 0.36 -6.50
C SER A 202 -17.73 1.22 -6.40
N ILE A 203 -16.63 0.82 -7.06
CA ILE A 203 -15.39 1.61 -7.14
C ILE A 203 -15.53 2.72 -8.19
N GLY A 204 -16.20 2.44 -9.30
CA GLY A 204 -16.31 3.36 -10.45
C GLY A 204 -17.34 4.46 -10.25
N GLU A 205 -18.46 4.19 -9.58
CA GLU A 205 -19.53 5.17 -9.36
C GLU A 205 -19.03 6.45 -8.71
N PRO A 206 -18.33 6.43 -7.56
CA PRO A 206 -17.83 7.64 -6.95
C PRO A 206 -16.65 8.28 -7.70
N GLY A 207 -16.09 7.63 -8.70
CA GLY A 207 -15.00 8.16 -9.53
C GLY A 207 -15.36 9.50 -10.19
N THR A 208 -16.58 9.63 -10.68
CA THR A 208 -17.09 10.90 -11.23
C THR A 208 -17.23 11.98 -10.15
N GLN A 209 -17.65 11.62 -8.94
CA GLN A 209 -17.74 12.54 -7.80
C GLN A 209 -16.37 12.98 -7.30
N LEU A 210 -15.37 12.10 -7.32
CA LEU A 210 -13.97 12.42 -7.03
C LEU A 210 -13.44 13.51 -7.95
N THR A 211 -13.86 13.52 -9.22
CA THR A 211 -13.47 14.56 -10.19
C THR A 211 -14.08 15.92 -9.87
N LEU A 212 -15.31 15.94 -9.35
CA LEU A 212 -16.02 17.17 -8.99
C LEU A 212 -15.46 17.81 -7.70
N ARG A 213 -15.11 17.00 -6.70
CA ARG A 213 -14.69 17.49 -5.39
C ARG A 213 -13.25 18.02 -5.33
N THR A 214 -12.32 17.52 -6.13
CA THR A 214 -10.95 18.04 -6.21
C THR A 214 -10.88 19.54 -6.55
N PHE A 215 -11.95 20.12 -7.09
CA PHE A 215 -12.09 21.54 -7.41
C PHE A 215 -12.53 22.43 -6.25
N HIS A 216 -13.34 21.88 -5.34
CA HIS A 216 -13.86 22.69 -4.22
C HIS A 216 -12.82 22.90 -3.11
N VAL A 217 -11.79 22.05 -3.04
CA VAL A 217 -10.65 22.22 -2.11
C VAL A 217 -9.55 23.11 -2.72
N GLY A 218 -9.44 23.21 -4.03
CA GLY A 218 -8.44 24.02 -4.75
C GLY A 218 -8.63 25.54 -4.70
N GLY A 219 -9.66 26.04 -4.01
CA GLY A 219 -9.91 27.47 -3.86
C GLY A 219 -9.56 28.05 -2.49
N VAL A 220 -9.37 27.21 -1.48
CA VAL A 220 -9.12 27.66 -0.11
C VAL A 220 -7.98 26.85 0.51
N ALA A 221 -6.93 27.56 0.96
CA ALA A 221 -5.90 26.98 1.79
C ALA A 221 -6.55 26.46 3.09
N GLY A 222 -6.79 25.16 3.19
CA GLY A 222 -7.27 24.52 4.41
C GLY A 222 -6.13 24.47 5.42
N ASN A 223 -6.35 24.96 6.63
CA ASN A 223 -5.47 24.69 7.75
C ASN A 223 -5.56 23.20 8.07
N ILE A 224 -4.55 22.45 7.68
CA ILE A 224 -4.32 21.10 8.21
C ILE A 224 -3.68 21.34 9.59
N SER A 225 -4.44 21.15 10.67
CA SER A 225 -3.86 21.05 11.99
C SER A 225 -3.12 19.70 12.05
N GLU A 226 -1.82 19.72 11.76
CA GLU A 226 -0.99 18.52 11.95
C GLU A 226 -0.84 18.29 13.47
N GLU A 227 -1.19 17.09 13.93
CA GLU A 227 -0.95 16.69 15.31
C GLU A 227 0.56 16.65 15.57
N ASN A 228 1.01 17.29 16.64
CA ASN A 228 2.41 17.41 17.03
C ASN A 228 2.72 16.69 18.34
N LYS A 229 1.78 15.89 18.86
CA LYS A 229 1.87 15.23 20.17
C LYS A 229 1.32 13.83 20.13
N LEU A 230 2.01 12.90 20.75
CA LEU A 230 1.48 11.58 21.06
C LEU A 230 0.84 11.61 22.45
N ILE A 231 -0.48 11.39 22.50
CA ILE A 231 -1.25 11.41 23.74
C ILE A 231 -1.64 9.97 24.10
N ALA A 232 -1.46 9.60 25.37
CA ALA A 232 -1.88 8.30 25.87
C ALA A 232 -3.40 8.10 25.73
N LYS A 233 -3.81 7.06 25.00
CA LYS A 233 -5.23 6.69 24.83
C LYS A 233 -5.75 5.81 25.98
N PHE A 234 -4.84 5.12 26.68
CA PHE A 234 -5.13 4.17 27.75
C PHE A 234 -4.22 4.41 28.96
N ASP A 235 -4.65 3.94 30.13
CA ASP A 235 -3.83 3.89 31.33
C ASP A 235 -2.94 2.63 31.25
N GLY A 236 -1.63 2.77 31.44
CA GLY A 236 -0.76 1.59 31.32
C GLY A 236 0.68 1.83 31.75
N ASN A 237 1.50 0.80 31.55
CA ASN A 237 2.94 0.88 31.65
C ASN A 237 3.53 1.18 30.27
N VAL A 238 4.53 2.01 30.21
CA VAL A 238 5.27 2.33 28.99
C VAL A 238 6.52 1.47 28.90
N VAL A 239 6.69 0.81 27.75
CA VAL A 239 7.93 0.15 27.35
C VAL A 239 8.35 0.70 26.01
N ILE A 240 9.61 1.10 25.89
CA ILE A 240 10.15 1.64 24.64
C ILE A 240 11.28 0.73 24.18
N ASP A 241 11.10 0.17 23.00
CA ASP A 241 12.07 -0.73 22.36
C ASP A 241 13.01 0.10 21.46
N ASP A 242 14.28 -0.32 21.35
CA ASP A 242 15.32 0.29 20.51
C ASP A 242 15.53 1.81 20.73
N LEU A 243 15.26 2.31 21.92
CA LEU A 243 15.38 3.72 22.24
C LEU A 243 16.84 4.15 22.35
N LYS A 244 17.23 5.14 21.53
CA LYS A 244 18.45 5.91 21.70
C LYS A 244 18.06 7.37 21.85
N THR A 245 18.47 8.00 22.95
CA THR A 245 18.20 9.43 23.23
C THR A 245 19.47 10.19 23.50
N VAL A 246 19.40 11.48 23.26
CA VAL A 246 20.41 12.46 23.63
C VAL A 246 19.74 13.53 24.47
N ILE A 247 20.43 13.97 25.53
CA ILE A 247 19.92 15.04 26.38
C ILE A 247 20.12 16.36 25.63
N GLY A 248 19.04 17.08 25.42
CA GLY A 248 19.00 18.40 24.80
C GLY A 248 18.24 19.39 25.65
N LYS A 249 18.09 20.62 25.18
CA LYS A 249 17.33 21.69 25.82
C LYS A 249 16.13 22.04 24.94
N ASP A 250 14.95 22.11 25.55
CA ASP A 250 13.74 22.60 24.88
C ASP A 250 13.79 24.14 24.72
N ASN A 251 12.88 24.71 23.96
CA ASN A 251 12.72 26.15 23.75
C ASN A 251 12.57 26.94 25.07
N GLU A 252 12.12 26.29 26.14
CA GLU A 252 12.01 26.83 27.49
C GLU A 252 13.30 26.67 28.34
N GLY A 253 14.37 26.05 27.81
CA GLY A 253 15.61 25.79 28.47
C GLY A 253 15.62 24.62 29.47
N LYS A 254 14.56 23.79 29.47
CA LYS A 254 14.52 22.56 30.27
C LYS A 254 15.26 21.44 29.59
N GLU A 255 15.96 20.61 30.37
CA GLU A 255 16.56 19.38 29.86
C GLU A 255 15.46 18.40 29.46
N VAL A 256 15.57 17.89 28.21
CA VAL A 256 14.64 16.95 27.62
C VAL A 256 15.42 15.87 26.87
N ASP A 257 14.83 14.67 26.79
CA ASP A 257 15.40 13.59 26.01
C ASP A 257 14.90 13.67 24.57
N ILE A 258 15.83 13.75 23.61
CA ILE A 258 15.53 13.81 22.17
C ILE A 258 15.83 12.44 21.55
N VAL A 259 14.88 11.90 20.79
CA VAL A 259 15.00 10.61 20.11
C VAL A 259 15.92 10.74 18.90
N ILE A 260 16.98 9.93 18.86
CA ILE A 260 17.90 9.83 17.72
C ILE A 260 17.75 8.48 16.98
N SER A 261 17.00 7.53 17.53
CA SER A 261 16.69 6.27 16.87
C SER A 261 15.59 6.47 15.81
N ARG A 262 15.69 5.72 14.69
CA ARG A 262 14.67 5.70 13.64
C ARG A 262 13.74 4.50 13.73
N THR A 263 14.07 3.53 14.59
CA THR A 263 13.35 2.28 14.79
C THR A 263 12.71 2.16 16.16
N ALA A 264 12.78 3.23 16.97
CA ALA A 264 12.20 3.20 18.32
C ALA A 264 10.69 3.06 18.28
N GLU A 265 10.18 2.08 19.02
CA GLU A 265 8.75 1.82 19.18
C GLU A 265 8.34 1.97 20.63
N ILE A 266 7.29 2.72 20.89
CA ILE A 266 6.69 2.86 22.20
C ILE A 266 5.47 1.95 22.31
N LYS A 267 5.45 1.13 23.35
CA LYS A 267 4.36 0.20 23.67
C LYS A 267 3.70 0.61 24.97
N ILE A 268 2.40 0.70 24.96
CA ILE A 268 1.60 0.91 26.18
C ILE A 268 1.02 -0.43 26.59
N ILE A 269 1.43 -0.91 27.76
CA ILE A 269 1.07 -2.23 28.31
C ILE A 269 0.11 -2.02 29.50
N ASP A 270 -0.97 -2.75 29.56
CA ASP A 270 -1.89 -2.70 30.69
C ASP A 270 -1.23 -3.24 31.96
N LYS A 271 -1.46 -2.54 33.08
CA LYS A 271 -0.90 -2.88 34.40
C LYS A 271 -1.38 -4.21 34.98
N LYS A 272 -2.55 -4.70 34.54
CA LYS A 272 -3.18 -5.90 35.11
C LYS A 272 -2.98 -7.16 34.30
N THR A 273 -2.88 -7.01 32.98
CA THR A 273 -2.92 -8.13 32.03
C THR A 273 -1.61 -8.33 31.27
N ASP A 274 -0.66 -7.41 31.39
CA ASP A 274 0.58 -7.37 30.60
C ASP A 274 0.37 -7.42 29.06
N ILE A 275 -0.83 -7.06 28.59
CA ILE A 275 -1.16 -7.02 27.16
C ILE A 275 -0.81 -5.64 26.60
N THR A 276 -0.16 -5.63 25.43
CA THR A 276 0.15 -4.39 24.70
C THR A 276 -1.13 -3.80 24.12
N GLN A 277 -1.54 -2.64 24.63
CA GLN A 277 -2.75 -1.92 24.18
C GLN A 277 -2.52 -1.01 22.99
N SER A 278 -1.30 -0.49 22.83
CA SER A 278 -0.95 0.40 21.72
C SER A 278 0.55 0.33 21.42
N THR A 279 0.91 0.31 20.13
CA THR A 279 2.29 0.39 19.66
C THR A 279 2.40 1.53 18.67
N ASN A 280 3.31 2.48 18.91
CA ASN A 280 3.54 3.62 18.01
C ASN A 280 5.04 3.78 17.74
N ILE A 281 5.40 4.15 16.50
CA ILE A 281 6.79 4.43 16.12
C ILE A 281 7.12 5.87 16.51
N LEU A 282 8.27 6.07 17.13
CA LEU A 282 8.74 7.40 17.54
C LEU A 282 9.49 8.09 16.39
N PRO A 283 9.05 9.30 15.97
CA PRO A 283 9.76 10.06 14.94
C PRO A 283 11.14 10.50 15.42
N TYR A 284 12.14 10.46 14.53
CA TYR A 284 13.46 11.03 14.80
C TYR A 284 13.36 12.53 15.12
N GLY A 285 14.07 12.98 16.15
CA GLY A 285 14.05 14.37 16.62
C GLY A 285 12.84 14.71 17.50
N SER A 286 12.03 13.74 17.89
CA SER A 286 10.93 13.93 18.84
C SER A 286 11.45 14.07 20.28
N ILE A 287 10.74 14.84 21.08
CA ILE A 287 11.05 15.11 22.48
C ILE A 287 10.22 14.17 23.35
N ILE A 288 10.89 13.41 24.22
CA ILE A 288 10.24 12.61 25.26
C ILE A 288 10.33 13.40 26.56
N PHE A 289 9.17 13.61 27.21
CA PHE A 289 9.13 14.39 28.45
C PHE A 289 9.67 13.65 29.66
N ASP A 290 9.59 12.33 29.69
CA ASP A 290 10.09 11.50 30.79
C ASP A 290 10.32 10.05 30.30
N LYS A 291 11.55 9.67 29.98
CA LYS A 291 11.90 8.31 29.50
C LYS A 291 11.80 7.26 30.60
N ASP A 292 11.94 7.67 31.86
CA ASP A 292 11.93 6.76 33.01
C ASP A 292 10.49 6.54 33.57
N ARG A 293 9.52 7.23 32.99
CA ARG A 293 8.12 7.12 33.38
C ARG A 293 7.54 5.78 33.03
N LYS A 294 7.46 4.90 34.01
CA LYS A 294 6.94 3.53 33.83
C LYS A 294 5.41 3.48 33.72
N THR A 295 4.69 4.51 34.16
CA THR A 295 3.21 4.48 34.21
C THR A 295 2.64 5.79 33.69
N ILE A 296 1.67 5.68 32.80
CA ILE A 296 0.94 6.81 32.21
C ILE A 296 -0.55 6.70 32.45
N LYS A 297 -1.25 7.83 32.40
CA LYS A 297 -2.69 7.94 32.44
C LYS A 297 -3.22 8.38 31.09
N LYS A 298 -4.46 8.02 30.80
CA LYS A 298 -5.17 8.48 29.61
C LYS A 298 -5.19 10.03 29.57
N GLY A 299 -4.73 10.60 28.45
CA GLY A 299 -4.65 12.05 28.24
C GLY A 299 -3.27 12.66 28.50
N ASP A 300 -2.30 11.89 29.05
CA ASP A 300 -0.94 12.37 29.23
C ASP A 300 -0.22 12.49 27.88
N VAL A 301 0.52 13.57 27.68
CA VAL A 301 1.42 13.74 26.51
C VAL A 301 2.69 12.96 26.78
N ILE A 302 3.04 12.06 25.89
CA ILE A 302 4.24 11.19 26.01
C ILE A 302 5.40 11.77 25.21
N VAL A 303 5.12 12.12 23.95
CA VAL A 303 6.10 12.58 22.98
C VAL A 303 5.56 13.78 22.22
N GLN A 304 6.44 14.70 21.84
CA GLN A 304 6.14 15.87 21.02
C GLN A 304 7.19 16.04 19.93
N TRP A 305 6.76 16.46 18.72
CA TRP A 305 7.66 16.75 17.60
C TRP A 305 7.23 17.99 16.83
N ASP A 306 8.14 18.53 15.99
CA ASP A 306 7.80 19.61 15.07
C ASP A 306 7.14 19.02 13.81
N PRO A 307 5.86 19.31 13.53
CA PRO A 307 5.18 18.78 12.34
C PRO A 307 5.67 19.45 11.05
N PHE A 308 6.19 20.70 11.13
CA PHE A 308 6.56 21.50 9.96
C PHE A 308 8.02 21.30 9.53
N ASN A 309 8.89 20.94 10.45
CA ASN A 309 10.30 20.78 10.18
C ASN A 309 10.79 19.39 10.56
N GLY A 310 11.58 18.78 9.68
CA GLY A 310 12.49 17.71 10.08
C GLY A 310 13.73 18.32 10.70
N VAL A 311 14.25 17.75 11.77
CA VAL A 311 15.45 18.27 12.44
C VAL A 311 16.62 17.30 12.25
N ILE A 312 17.84 17.84 12.18
CA ILE A 312 19.08 17.08 12.39
C ILE A 312 19.67 17.58 13.70
N VAL A 313 19.82 16.66 14.65
CA VAL A 313 20.28 16.96 16.01
C VAL A 313 21.70 16.44 16.18
N SER A 314 22.52 17.17 16.93
CA SER A 314 23.88 16.73 17.28
C SER A 314 23.84 15.57 18.29
N GLU A 315 24.52 14.48 17.98
CA GLU A 315 24.66 13.35 18.91
C GLU A 315 25.79 13.58 19.91
N PHE A 316 26.78 14.40 19.54
CA PHE A 316 27.98 14.68 20.35
C PHE A 316 28.13 16.17 20.57
N GLY A 317 28.70 16.54 21.71
CA GLY A 317 29.16 17.90 21.93
C GLY A 317 30.53 18.13 21.27
N GLY A 318 30.69 19.24 20.56
CA GLY A 318 31.95 19.54 19.88
C GLY A 318 31.92 20.85 19.09
N LYS A 319 32.95 21.06 18.30
CA LYS A 319 33.05 22.21 17.41
C LYS A 319 32.52 21.89 16.04
N VAL A 320 31.63 22.74 15.53
CA VAL A 320 31.07 22.60 14.19
C VAL A 320 32.09 23.03 13.15
N LYS A 321 32.26 22.20 12.13
CA LYS A 321 33.10 22.51 10.96
C LYS A 321 32.29 22.30 9.69
N PHE A 322 32.34 23.29 8.82
CA PHE A 322 31.70 23.22 7.52
C PHE A 322 32.62 22.52 6.50
N ASP A 323 32.21 21.38 5.99
CA ASP A 323 32.92 20.69 4.91
C ASP A 323 32.23 20.95 3.58
N ASN A 324 33.00 21.47 2.62
CA ASN A 324 32.53 21.79 1.27
C ASN A 324 31.36 22.80 1.21
N LEU A 325 31.15 23.62 2.23
CA LEU A 325 30.14 24.66 2.29
C LEU A 325 30.75 26.02 1.89
N GLN A 326 30.25 26.60 0.79
CA GLN A 326 30.68 27.92 0.31
C GLN A 326 29.47 28.81 0.02
N GLN A 327 29.48 30.02 0.57
CA GLN A 327 28.41 31.01 0.34
C GLN A 327 28.29 31.36 -1.15
N GLY A 328 27.09 31.37 -1.66
CA GLY A 328 26.78 31.64 -3.08
C GLY A 328 26.99 30.49 -4.04
N ILE A 329 27.56 29.35 -3.58
CA ILE A 329 27.68 28.10 -4.37
C ILE A 329 26.70 27.04 -3.86
N ASN A 330 26.77 26.71 -2.55
CA ASN A 330 26.03 25.64 -1.91
C ASN A 330 24.99 26.17 -0.93
N TYR A 331 25.17 27.35 -0.37
CA TYR A 331 24.17 27.99 0.48
C TYR A 331 24.04 29.48 0.16
N SER A 332 22.83 30.02 0.30
CA SER A 332 22.51 31.44 0.24
C SER A 332 22.12 31.92 1.63
N VAL A 333 22.40 33.19 1.90
CA VAL A 333 21.87 33.87 3.07
C VAL A 333 20.64 34.63 2.61
N GLU A 334 19.50 34.22 3.10
CA GLU A 334 18.22 34.85 2.83
C GLU A 334 17.78 35.63 4.05
N ILE A 335 17.19 36.79 3.85
CA ILE A 335 16.64 37.62 4.93
C ILE A 335 15.14 37.33 4.92
N ASP A 336 14.64 36.79 6.03
CA ASP A 336 13.20 36.63 6.19
C ASP A 336 12.55 38.01 6.32
N GLU A 337 11.71 38.37 5.33
CA GLU A 337 11.05 39.66 5.27
C GLU A 337 10.12 39.95 6.45
N GLN A 338 9.64 38.90 7.13
CA GLN A 338 8.71 39.03 8.25
C GLN A 338 9.43 39.19 9.60
N THR A 339 10.52 38.46 9.82
CA THR A 339 11.24 38.44 11.09
C THR A 339 12.51 39.30 11.07
N GLY A 340 13.04 39.59 9.87
CA GLY A 340 14.31 40.34 9.70
C GLY A 340 15.55 39.52 10.05
N PHE A 341 15.43 38.25 10.40
CA PHE A 341 16.56 37.37 10.66
C PHE A 341 17.20 36.86 9.38
N GLN A 342 18.53 36.70 9.43
CA GLN A 342 19.27 36.09 8.34
C GLN A 342 19.25 34.57 8.50
N GLU A 343 18.70 33.89 7.51
CA GLU A 343 18.70 32.45 7.48
C GLU A 343 19.67 31.93 6.41
N LYS A 344 20.42 30.88 6.74
CA LYS A 344 21.32 30.19 5.81
C LYS A 344 20.61 29.03 5.20
N VAL A 345 20.21 29.12 3.92
CA VAL A 345 19.45 28.11 3.20
C VAL A 345 20.36 27.39 2.21
N MET A 346 20.33 26.05 2.25
CA MET A 346 21.07 25.21 1.30
C MET A 346 20.46 25.29 -0.09
N THR A 347 21.26 25.69 -1.09
CA THR A 347 20.86 25.79 -2.49
C THR A 347 21.45 24.66 -3.33
N ASP A 348 20.80 24.36 -4.47
CA ASP A 348 21.31 23.33 -5.39
C ASP A 348 22.62 23.81 -6.02
N SER A 349 23.69 23.08 -5.76
CA SER A 349 25.01 23.39 -6.30
C SER A 349 25.08 23.04 -7.78
N LYS A 350 25.55 24.01 -8.61
CA LYS A 350 25.86 23.77 -10.02
C LYS A 350 26.90 22.66 -10.22
N ASN A 351 27.70 22.40 -9.19
CA ASN A 351 28.77 21.39 -9.22
C ASN A 351 28.33 20.13 -8.46
N LYS A 352 27.60 19.24 -9.12
CA LYS A 352 27.00 18.00 -8.57
C LYS A 352 28.00 16.96 -8.00
N LYS A 353 29.30 17.28 -7.96
CA LYS A 353 30.33 16.41 -7.39
C LYS A 353 30.64 16.72 -5.92
N ILE A 354 30.17 17.85 -5.41
CA ILE A 354 30.51 18.35 -4.07
C ILE A 354 29.28 18.12 -3.18
N ILE A 355 29.42 17.28 -2.16
CA ILE A 355 28.41 17.09 -1.13
C ILE A 355 28.75 18.02 0.01
N ALA A 356 27.80 18.86 0.38
CA ALA A 356 27.90 19.70 1.56
C ALA A 356 27.64 18.82 2.79
N SER A 357 28.54 18.83 3.74
CA SER A 357 28.42 18.15 5.02
C SER A 357 28.84 19.05 6.18
N LEU A 358 28.26 18.74 7.35
CA LEU A 358 28.56 19.38 8.60
C LEU A 358 29.26 18.35 9.48
N ILE A 359 30.44 18.64 9.95
CA ILE A 359 31.25 17.75 10.77
C ILE A 359 31.31 18.31 12.18
N ILE A 360 31.22 17.45 13.18
CA ILE A 360 31.47 17.80 14.58
C ILE A 360 32.85 17.27 14.94
N GLU A 361 33.75 18.18 15.33
CA GLU A 361 35.10 17.89 15.80
C GLU A 361 35.15 17.89 17.33
N ASP A 362 35.92 16.97 17.89
CA ASP A 362 36.28 16.98 19.31
C ASP A 362 37.32 18.07 19.62
N LYS A 363 37.59 18.31 20.89
CA LYS A 363 38.64 19.25 21.37
C LYS A 363 40.01 18.93 20.80
N ASP A 364 40.27 17.68 20.45
CA ASP A 364 41.51 17.19 19.88
C ASP A 364 41.58 17.28 18.34
N GLY A 365 40.52 17.80 17.68
CA GLY A 365 40.43 17.97 16.23
C GLY A 365 40.11 16.69 15.46
N ASN A 366 39.60 15.65 16.14
CA ASN A 366 39.13 14.43 15.47
C ASN A 366 37.68 14.59 15.06
N ASP A 367 37.36 14.14 13.85
CA ASP A 367 36.00 14.12 13.33
C ASP A 367 35.17 13.06 14.09
N LEU A 368 34.18 13.50 14.88
CA LEU A 368 33.27 12.62 15.62
C LEU A 368 32.16 12.08 14.77
N ARG A 369 31.47 12.96 14.03
CA ARG A 369 30.36 12.56 13.13
C ARG A 369 30.18 13.58 12.02
N SER A 370 29.82 13.09 10.84
CA SER A 370 29.48 13.88 9.65
C SER A 370 27.99 13.77 9.33
N TYR A 371 27.35 14.92 9.13
CA TYR A 371 25.94 15.03 8.77
C TYR A 371 25.81 15.56 7.34
N SER A 372 25.13 14.81 6.47
CA SER A 372 24.87 15.22 5.09
C SER A 372 23.71 16.21 5.04
N LEU A 373 23.89 17.32 4.30
CA LEU A 373 22.94 18.40 4.21
C LEU A 373 22.10 18.29 2.92
N PRO A 374 20.76 18.16 3.01
CA PRO A 374 19.90 18.19 1.85
C PRO A 374 19.67 19.61 1.34
N VAL A 375 19.33 19.75 0.07
CA VAL A 375 18.94 21.04 -0.55
C VAL A 375 17.65 21.57 0.08
N GLY A 376 17.60 22.87 0.38
CA GLY A 376 16.46 23.51 1.06
C GLY A 376 16.50 23.37 2.58
N ALA A 377 17.59 22.86 3.17
CA ALA A 377 17.77 22.80 4.60
C ALA A 377 18.24 24.16 5.15
N HIS A 378 17.73 24.55 6.30
CA HIS A 378 18.09 25.78 7.01
C HIS A 378 19.14 25.44 8.06
N LEU A 379 20.35 26.04 7.96
CA LEU A 379 21.42 25.88 8.92
C LEU A 379 21.16 26.77 10.14
N MET A 380 21.18 26.16 11.33
CA MET A 380 20.94 26.85 12.60
C MET A 380 22.23 27.19 13.34
N VAL A 381 23.37 26.76 12.81
CA VAL A 381 24.70 26.90 13.44
C VAL A 381 25.69 27.58 12.50
N ASP A 382 26.72 28.20 13.10
CA ASP A 382 27.81 28.85 12.39
C ASP A 382 29.05 27.97 12.33
N ASP A 383 29.96 28.27 11.37
CA ASP A 383 31.25 27.57 11.27
C ASP A 383 32.12 27.93 12.47
N GLY A 384 32.64 26.91 13.16
CA GLY A 384 33.45 27.07 14.34
C GLY A 384 32.68 27.24 15.66
N GLU A 385 31.37 27.18 15.65
CA GLU A 385 30.53 27.26 16.85
C GLU A 385 30.66 25.99 17.70
N MET A 386 30.63 26.17 19.04
CA MET A 386 30.64 25.06 19.99
C MET A 386 29.21 24.66 20.30
N VAL A 387 28.85 23.42 19.96
CA VAL A 387 27.53 22.87 20.20
C VAL A 387 27.54 21.80 21.30
N GLU A 388 26.50 21.76 22.10
CA GLU A 388 26.25 20.69 23.07
C GLU A 388 25.55 19.51 22.37
N SER A 389 25.59 18.33 22.97
CA SER A 389 24.75 17.19 22.52
C SER A 389 23.27 17.58 22.60
N GLY A 390 22.46 17.12 21.64
CA GLY A 390 21.04 17.47 21.56
C GLY A 390 20.74 18.83 20.91
N HIS A 391 21.77 19.62 20.50
CA HIS A 391 21.53 20.87 19.79
C HIS A 391 21.03 20.64 18.36
N THR A 392 20.03 21.42 17.94
CA THR A 392 19.51 21.34 16.57
C THR A 392 20.49 22.02 15.60
N LEU A 393 21.14 21.24 14.74
CA LEU A 393 22.10 21.71 13.75
C LEU A 393 21.40 22.26 12.50
N VAL A 394 20.36 21.58 12.06
CA VAL A 394 19.68 21.88 10.80
C VAL A 394 18.18 21.68 10.94
N LYS A 395 17.41 22.59 10.40
CA LYS A 395 15.97 22.45 10.18
C LYS A 395 15.70 22.22 8.70
N ILE A 396 14.99 21.16 8.40
CA ILE A 396 14.58 20.82 7.04
C ILE A 396 13.08 21.09 6.98
N PRO A 397 12.63 22.17 6.33
CA PRO A 397 11.20 22.40 6.18
C PRO A 397 10.60 21.16 5.54
N ARG A 398 9.76 20.45 6.27
CA ARG A 398 8.89 19.47 5.65
C ARG A 398 8.02 20.31 4.74
N LYS A 399 8.25 20.25 3.45
CA LYS A 399 7.35 20.88 2.48
C LYS A 399 5.97 20.38 2.89
N SER A 400 5.24 21.20 3.64
CA SER A 400 3.94 20.88 4.23
C SER A 400 3.13 20.27 3.11
N GLY A 401 2.76 19.03 3.29
CA GLY A 401 2.43 18.05 2.30
C GLY A 401 2.49 18.63 0.91
N LYS A 402 3.39 18.19 0.09
CA LYS A 402 3.31 18.43 -1.34
C LYS A 402 1.90 18.02 -1.77
N ALA A 403 0.92 18.84 -1.44
CA ALA A 403 -0.42 18.80 -2.00
C ALA A 403 -0.35 18.92 -3.53
N GLY A 404 0.86 19.13 -4.07
CA GLY A 404 1.14 19.25 -5.49
C GLY A 404 1.81 18.06 -6.15
N ASP A 405 2.41 17.11 -5.38
CA ASP A 405 3.14 15.98 -6.00
C ASP A 405 2.54 14.60 -5.67
N ILE A 406 1.65 14.51 -4.71
CA ILE A 406 0.72 13.39 -4.62
C ILE A 406 -0.38 13.72 -5.62
N THR A 407 -0.34 13.10 -6.79
CA THR A 407 -1.47 13.09 -7.70
C THR A 407 -2.65 12.49 -6.94
N GLY A 408 -3.40 13.34 -6.23
CA GLY A 408 -4.53 12.91 -5.43
C GLY A 408 -5.74 12.57 -6.32
N GLY A 409 -6.74 11.90 -5.78
CA GLY A 409 -7.97 11.56 -6.47
C GLY A 409 -7.80 10.49 -7.54
N LEU A 410 -8.57 10.61 -8.63
CA LEU A 410 -8.67 9.58 -9.68
C LEU A 410 -7.32 9.20 -10.35
N PRO A 411 -6.38 10.13 -10.63
CA PRO A 411 -5.08 9.76 -11.19
C PRO A 411 -4.27 8.83 -10.28
N ARG A 412 -4.28 9.05 -8.96
CA ARG A 412 -3.59 8.19 -8.00
C ARG A 412 -4.24 6.80 -7.92
N VAL A 413 -5.56 6.73 -7.89
CA VAL A 413 -6.30 5.46 -7.95
C VAL A 413 -5.95 4.67 -9.20
N THR A 414 -5.90 5.36 -10.36
CA THR A 414 -5.51 4.75 -11.63
C THR A 414 -4.06 4.25 -11.61
N GLU A 415 -3.13 5.00 -11.04
CA GLU A 415 -1.72 4.62 -10.89
C GLU A 415 -1.59 3.35 -10.04
N LEU A 416 -2.30 3.26 -8.92
CA LEU A 416 -2.29 2.11 -8.03
C LEU A 416 -2.87 0.86 -8.70
N PHE A 417 -4.04 0.97 -9.35
CA PHE A 417 -4.64 -0.17 -10.06
C PHE A 417 -3.85 -0.60 -11.30
N GLU A 418 -3.13 0.30 -11.96
CA GLU A 418 -2.23 -0.08 -13.07
C GLU A 418 -0.85 -0.56 -12.58
N ALA A 419 -0.61 -0.58 -11.27
CA ALA A 419 0.67 -0.92 -10.67
C ALA A 419 1.84 -0.18 -11.33
N ARG A 420 1.65 1.12 -11.65
CA ARG A 420 2.68 1.96 -12.28
C ARG A 420 3.70 2.38 -11.24
N ASN A 421 4.94 2.47 -11.67
CA ASN A 421 5.97 3.08 -10.85
C ASN A 421 5.69 4.58 -10.72
N PRO A 422 5.79 5.14 -9.51
CA PRO A 422 5.63 6.58 -9.29
C PRO A 422 6.70 7.36 -10.06
N SER A 423 6.45 8.62 -10.36
CA SER A 423 7.40 9.52 -11.06
C SER A 423 8.71 9.70 -10.30
N ASN A 424 8.65 9.75 -8.98
CA ASN A 424 9.79 9.76 -8.06
C ASN A 424 9.78 8.53 -7.16
N PRO A 425 10.32 7.38 -7.61
CA PRO A 425 10.40 6.20 -6.77
C PRO A 425 11.44 6.39 -5.67
N SER A 426 11.09 6.01 -4.45
CA SER A 426 12.06 5.88 -3.36
C SER A 426 12.94 4.66 -3.59
N VAL A 427 14.20 4.75 -3.17
CA VAL A 427 15.06 3.57 -3.06
C VAL A 427 14.80 2.95 -1.70
N VAL A 428 14.53 1.65 -1.65
CA VAL A 428 14.15 0.91 -0.45
C VAL A 428 15.24 -0.11 -0.14
N SER A 429 15.53 -0.34 1.15
CA SER A 429 16.47 -1.39 1.56
C SER A 429 15.87 -2.78 1.41
N GLU A 430 16.62 -3.72 0.84
CA GLU A 430 16.23 -5.12 0.71
C GLU A 430 16.59 -5.95 1.94
N ILE A 431 17.57 -5.51 2.72
CA ILE A 431 18.10 -6.21 3.89
C ILE A 431 18.09 -5.34 5.13
N ASP A 432 18.07 -5.97 6.30
CA ASP A 432 18.29 -5.31 7.58
C ASP A 432 19.78 -5.06 7.76
N GLY A 433 20.16 -3.85 8.16
CA GLY A 433 21.59 -3.59 8.38
C GLY A 433 21.92 -2.17 8.77
N VAL A 434 23.22 -1.91 8.87
CA VAL A 434 23.79 -0.59 9.16
C VAL A 434 24.16 0.11 7.87
N VAL A 435 23.79 1.38 7.78
CA VAL A 435 24.04 2.21 6.60
C VAL A 435 25.46 2.78 6.63
N SER A 436 26.16 2.70 5.51
CA SER A 436 27.38 3.44 5.24
C SER A 436 27.32 4.11 3.86
N PHE A 437 28.01 5.25 3.70
CA PHE A 437 27.98 5.97 2.44
C PHE A 437 29.23 5.64 1.60
N GLY A 438 28.99 5.23 0.37
CA GLY A 438 30.01 4.97 -0.63
C GLY A 438 30.34 6.17 -1.51
N LYS A 439 31.07 5.91 -2.60
CA LYS A 439 31.51 6.93 -3.56
C LYS A 439 30.39 7.40 -4.47
N ILE A 440 30.51 8.64 -4.97
CA ILE A 440 29.60 9.16 -5.99
C ILE A 440 29.95 8.55 -7.34
N LYS A 441 28.98 7.87 -7.97
CA LYS A 441 29.12 7.28 -9.30
C LYS A 441 28.10 7.90 -10.27
N ARG A 442 28.57 8.60 -11.30
CA ARG A 442 27.73 9.16 -12.38
C ARG A 442 26.53 10.00 -11.88
N GLY A 443 26.74 10.86 -10.86
CA GLY A 443 25.69 11.71 -10.31
C GLY A 443 24.72 11.01 -9.33
N ASN A 444 25.01 9.77 -8.95
CA ASN A 444 24.30 9.03 -7.91
C ASN A 444 25.23 8.79 -6.72
N ARG A 445 24.71 8.88 -5.50
CA ARG A 445 25.42 8.49 -4.28
C ARG A 445 25.19 7.00 -4.03
N GLU A 446 26.27 6.27 -3.79
CA GLU A 446 26.20 4.87 -3.38
C GLU A 446 25.91 4.81 -1.87
N ILE A 447 24.86 4.08 -1.50
CA ILE A 447 24.53 3.75 -0.11
C ILE A 447 24.78 2.26 0.04
N ILE A 448 25.55 1.90 1.04
CA ILE A 448 25.92 0.53 1.36
C ILE A 448 25.21 0.15 2.64
N VAL A 449 24.49 -0.96 2.62
CA VAL A 449 23.83 -1.53 3.79
C VAL A 449 24.50 -2.86 4.11
N GLU A 450 25.03 -2.99 5.32
CA GLU A 450 25.71 -4.19 5.79
C GLU A 450 24.85 -4.87 6.87
N SER A 451 24.47 -6.12 6.59
CA SER A 451 23.71 -6.94 7.52
C SER A 451 24.58 -7.49 8.62
N LYS A 452 23.98 -7.87 9.77
CA LYS A 452 24.65 -8.61 10.85
C LYS A 452 25.22 -9.96 10.39
N THR A 453 24.71 -10.52 9.29
CA THR A 453 25.19 -11.76 8.65
C THR A 453 26.42 -11.56 7.77
N GLY A 454 26.83 -10.31 7.49
CA GLY A 454 27.94 -9.97 6.59
C GLY A 454 27.51 -9.78 5.14
N ASP A 455 26.24 -9.83 4.83
CA ASP A 455 25.72 -9.54 3.47
C ASP A 455 25.76 -8.03 3.21
N ILE A 456 26.27 -7.64 2.04
CA ILE A 456 26.43 -6.24 1.66
C ILE A 456 25.59 -5.94 0.43
N SER A 457 24.62 -5.05 0.58
CA SER A 457 23.82 -4.52 -0.53
C SER A 457 24.16 -3.07 -0.85
N LYS A 458 24.28 -2.75 -2.14
CA LYS A 458 24.67 -1.43 -2.64
C LYS A 458 23.54 -0.79 -3.42
N TYR A 459 23.11 0.38 -2.99
CA TYR A 459 22.03 1.15 -3.60
C TYR A 459 22.56 2.45 -4.20
N LEU A 460 22.04 2.83 -5.35
CA LEU A 460 22.38 4.07 -6.04
C LEU A 460 21.24 5.06 -5.92
N VAL A 461 21.41 6.10 -5.13
CA VAL A 461 20.42 7.17 -4.95
C VAL A 461 20.83 8.40 -5.75
N LYS A 462 19.89 8.97 -6.52
CA LYS A 462 20.15 10.21 -7.26
C LYS A 462 20.43 11.36 -6.28
N LEU A 463 21.41 12.21 -6.59
CA LEU A 463 21.73 13.38 -5.76
C LEU A 463 20.57 14.40 -5.66
N SER A 464 19.62 14.35 -6.61
CA SER A 464 18.41 15.18 -6.55
C SER A 464 17.38 14.73 -5.52
N ASN A 465 17.47 13.45 -5.06
CA ASN A 465 16.55 12.90 -4.09
C ASN A 465 17.13 13.12 -2.68
N GLN A 466 16.27 13.53 -1.76
CA GLN A 466 16.66 13.68 -0.37
C GLN A 466 16.95 12.29 0.23
N ILE A 467 18.10 12.13 0.84
CA ILE A 467 18.47 10.91 1.58
C ILE A 467 17.86 11.03 2.98
N LEU A 468 17.10 10.03 3.38
CA LEU A 468 16.39 10.01 4.67
C LEU A 468 17.22 9.42 5.80
N VAL A 469 18.29 8.69 5.48
CA VAL A 469 19.13 7.97 6.43
C VAL A 469 20.48 8.68 6.61
N GLN A 470 21.11 8.46 7.76
CA GLN A 470 22.45 8.98 8.07
C GLN A 470 23.46 7.82 8.13
N GLU A 471 24.75 8.16 8.21
CA GLU A 471 25.81 7.19 8.38
C GLU A 471 25.70 6.48 9.74
N ASN A 472 25.89 5.16 9.77
CA ASN A 472 25.73 4.28 10.93
C ASN A 472 24.30 4.16 11.49
N ASP A 473 23.27 4.59 10.73
CA ASP A 473 21.89 4.31 11.10
C ASP A 473 21.57 2.83 10.87
N PHE A 474 20.86 2.19 11.80
CA PHE A 474 20.31 0.86 11.60
C PHE A 474 18.94 0.97 10.91
N ILE A 475 18.75 0.21 9.85
CA ILE A 475 17.50 0.17 9.06
C ILE A 475 16.97 -1.25 8.93
N LYS A 476 15.64 -1.37 8.85
CA LYS A 476 14.95 -2.64 8.58
C LYS A 476 14.67 -2.78 7.08
N ALA A 477 14.56 -4.01 6.59
CA ALA A 477 14.15 -4.30 5.21
C ALA A 477 12.77 -3.68 4.90
N GLY A 478 12.66 -3.04 3.74
CA GLY A 478 11.47 -2.31 3.35
C GLY A 478 11.40 -0.87 3.84
N MET A 479 12.45 -0.35 4.50
CA MET A 479 12.53 1.05 4.91
C MET A 479 13.07 1.91 3.75
N PRO A 480 12.48 3.10 3.46
CA PRO A 480 12.95 3.96 2.40
C PRO A 480 14.28 4.64 2.78
N LEU A 481 15.25 4.58 1.87
CA LEU A 481 16.56 5.24 1.98
C LEU A 481 16.52 6.68 1.44
N SER A 482 15.62 6.92 0.49
CA SER A 482 15.44 8.24 -0.13
C SER A 482 14.00 8.68 -0.09
N ASP A 483 13.78 9.98 -0.20
CA ASP A 483 12.45 10.56 -0.38
C ASP A 483 11.81 10.06 -1.68
N GLY A 484 10.50 9.86 -1.66
CA GLY A 484 9.71 9.36 -2.79
C GLY A 484 8.66 8.34 -2.34
N ALA A 485 7.82 7.92 -3.28
CA ALA A 485 6.84 6.88 -3.02
C ALA A 485 7.44 5.48 -3.24
N THR A 486 7.14 4.54 -2.35
CA THR A 486 7.56 3.15 -2.53
C THR A 486 6.84 2.51 -3.72
N THR A 487 7.58 1.75 -4.52
CA THR A 487 6.97 1.05 -5.66
C THR A 487 6.28 -0.23 -5.19
N PRO A 488 5.10 -0.57 -5.74
CA PRO A 488 4.43 -1.84 -5.38
C PRO A 488 5.28 -3.08 -5.69
N SER A 489 6.13 -3.02 -6.74
CA SER A 489 7.04 -4.10 -7.11
C SER A 489 8.14 -4.32 -6.07
N ASP A 490 8.68 -3.26 -5.45
CA ASP A 490 9.68 -3.42 -4.40
C ASP A 490 9.08 -4.00 -3.12
N ILE A 491 7.87 -3.57 -2.76
CA ILE A 491 7.14 -4.16 -1.64
C ILE A 491 6.90 -5.65 -1.88
N LEU A 492 6.50 -6.03 -3.11
CA LEU A 492 6.29 -7.44 -3.47
C LEU A 492 7.56 -8.28 -3.28
N ARG A 493 8.70 -7.75 -3.74
CA ARG A 493 9.99 -8.45 -3.69
C ARG A 493 10.53 -8.58 -2.27
N ILE A 494 10.33 -7.54 -1.42
CA ILE A 494 10.93 -7.46 -0.08
C ILE A 494 10.00 -8.06 0.98
N LYS A 495 8.72 -7.62 1.00
CA LYS A 495 7.76 -7.98 2.05
C LYS A 495 6.79 -9.10 1.65
N GLY A 496 6.79 -9.48 0.37
CA GLY A 496 5.95 -10.55 -0.13
C GLY A 496 4.54 -10.13 -0.58
N PRO A 497 3.73 -11.11 -1.08
CA PRO A 497 2.45 -10.83 -1.73
C PRO A 497 1.37 -10.26 -0.79
N SER A 498 1.29 -10.75 0.45
CA SER A 498 0.29 -10.28 1.42
C SER A 498 0.47 -8.80 1.76
N ALA A 499 1.73 -8.35 1.94
CA ALA A 499 2.04 -6.96 2.25
C ALA A 499 1.68 -6.02 1.10
N VAL A 500 1.91 -6.43 -0.16
CA VAL A 500 1.50 -5.62 -1.34
C VAL A 500 0.00 -5.51 -1.44
N GLN A 501 -0.73 -6.60 -1.17
CA GLN A 501 -2.19 -6.60 -1.21
C GLN A 501 -2.77 -5.63 -0.18
N GLN A 502 -2.29 -5.70 1.06
CA GLN A 502 -2.69 -4.76 2.12
C GLN A 502 -2.31 -3.32 1.78
N TYR A 503 -1.10 -3.10 1.27
CA TYR A 503 -0.64 -1.78 0.83
C TYR A 503 -1.56 -1.17 -0.22
N LEU A 504 -1.88 -1.93 -1.29
CA LEU A 504 -2.76 -1.44 -2.35
C LEU A 504 -4.17 -1.12 -1.84
N VAL A 505 -4.76 -2.00 -1.01
CA VAL A 505 -6.09 -1.77 -0.43
C VAL A 505 -6.07 -0.52 0.45
N ASN A 506 -5.09 -0.37 1.33
CA ASN A 506 -4.99 0.75 2.25
C ASN A 506 -4.77 2.08 1.52
N GLU A 507 -3.86 2.13 0.53
CA GLU A 507 -3.60 3.34 -0.26
C GLU A 507 -4.83 3.78 -1.08
N ILE A 508 -5.52 2.83 -1.71
CA ILE A 508 -6.74 3.14 -2.47
C ILE A 508 -7.83 3.63 -1.52
N GLN A 509 -8.03 2.96 -0.39
CA GLN A 509 -9.02 3.34 0.61
C GLN A 509 -8.75 4.74 1.17
N GLU A 510 -7.49 5.07 1.46
CA GLU A 510 -7.08 6.40 1.90
C GLU A 510 -7.51 7.48 0.91
N VAL A 511 -7.26 7.29 -0.39
CA VAL A 511 -7.66 8.26 -1.42
C VAL A 511 -9.17 8.48 -1.42
N TYR A 512 -9.98 7.42 -1.31
CA TYR A 512 -11.44 7.54 -1.28
C TYR A 512 -11.94 8.18 0.02
N ARG A 513 -11.38 7.80 1.17
CA ARG A 513 -11.76 8.34 2.49
C ARG A 513 -11.44 9.84 2.61
N LEU A 514 -10.29 10.29 2.13
CA LEU A 514 -9.93 11.71 2.07
C LEU A 514 -10.95 12.54 1.27
N GLN A 515 -11.64 11.93 0.31
CA GLN A 515 -12.71 12.57 -0.44
C GLN A 515 -14.10 12.40 0.21
N GLY A 516 -14.16 11.79 1.40
CA GLY A 516 -15.41 11.55 2.13
C GLY A 516 -16.29 10.45 1.53
N VAL A 517 -15.72 9.59 0.69
CA VAL A 517 -16.41 8.44 0.09
C VAL A 517 -16.10 7.20 0.90
N LYS A 518 -17.14 6.46 1.30
CA LYS A 518 -17.03 5.19 2.03
C LYS A 518 -17.28 4.03 1.07
N ILE A 519 -16.27 3.19 0.83
CA ILE A 519 -16.35 1.96 0.04
C ILE A 519 -15.86 0.82 0.93
N ASN A 520 -16.54 -0.32 0.89
CA ASN A 520 -16.08 -1.49 1.66
C ASN A 520 -14.84 -2.11 1.03
N ASP A 521 -13.87 -2.50 1.87
CA ASP A 521 -12.59 -3.09 1.43
C ASP A 521 -12.74 -4.33 0.55
N LYS A 522 -13.81 -5.11 0.72
CA LYS A 522 -14.08 -6.30 -0.10
C LYS A 522 -14.04 -6.04 -1.61
N HIS A 523 -14.52 -4.87 -2.03
CA HIS A 523 -14.52 -4.49 -3.45
C HIS A 523 -13.11 -4.30 -3.98
N PHE A 524 -12.23 -3.67 -3.21
CA PHE A 524 -10.82 -3.51 -3.56
C PHE A 524 -10.10 -4.85 -3.55
N GLU A 525 -10.36 -5.69 -2.54
CA GLU A 525 -9.76 -7.03 -2.42
C GLU A 525 -10.05 -7.91 -3.63
N VAL A 526 -11.29 -7.89 -4.14
CA VAL A 526 -11.66 -8.63 -5.35
C VAL A 526 -10.81 -8.23 -6.55
N VAL A 527 -10.64 -6.91 -6.78
CA VAL A 527 -9.84 -6.40 -7.90
C VAL A 527 -8.34 -6.69 -7.70
N VAL A 528 -7.80 -6.44 -6.50
CA VAL A 528 -6.38 -6.68 -6.20
C VAL A 528 -6.05 -8.18 -6.33
N ARG A 529 -6.95 -9.09 -5.95
CA ARG A 529 -6.78 -10.53 -6.20
C ARG A 529 -6.59 -10.84 -7.68
N GLN A 530 -7.35 -10.18 -8.54
CA GLN A 530 -7.23 -10.37 -9.99
C GLN A 530 -5.89 -9.83 -10.55
N MET A 531 -5.33 -8.78 -9.97
CA MET A 531 -4.02 -8.25 -10.32
C MET A 531 -2.88 -9.24 -10.02
N MET A 532 -3.09 -10.20 -9.13
CA MET A 532 -2.08 -11.17 -8.68
C MET A 532 -2.41 -12.62 -9.07
N ARG A 533 -3.17 -12.83 -10.15
CA ARG A 533 -3.54 -14.17 -10.64
C ARG A 533 -2.41 -14.94 -11.29
N LYS A 534 -1.35 -14.26 -11.73
CA LYS A 534 -0.27 -14.87 -12.51
C LYS A 534 1.03 -14.97 -11.74
N VAL A 535 1.76 -16.03 -12.05
CA VAL A 535 3.13 -16.28 -11.60
C VAL A 535 4.05 -16.37 -12.81
N LYS A 536 5.29 -15.99 -12.63
CA LYS A 536 6.37 -16.13 -13.62
C LYS A 536 7.22 -17.34 -13.25
N ILE A 537 7.35 -18.28 -14.17
CA ILE A 537 8.19 -19.46 -13.96
C ILE A 537 9.67 -19.05 -13.96
N ILE A 538 10.39 -19.45 -12.91
CA ILE A 538 11.84 -19.26 -12.78
C ILE A 538 12.55 -20.50 -13.29
N ASP A 539 12.20 -21.66 -12.75
CA ASP A 539 12.72 -22.96 -13.16
C ASP A 539 11.52 -23.86 -13.50
N SER A 540 11.54 -24.43 -14.66
CA SER A 540 10.46 -25.30 -15.15
C SER A 540 10.48 -26.68 -14.50
N GLY A 541 11.59 -27.10 -13.89
CA GLY A 541 11.73 -28.47 -13.40
C GLY A 541 11.37 -29.50 -14.48
N ASP A 542 10.58 -30.49 -14.11
CA ASP A 542 10.08 -31.55 -15.01
C ASP A 542 8.64 -31.28 -15.52
N THR A 543 8.13 -30.05 -15.32
CA THR A 543 6.81 -29.64 -15.81
C THR A 543 6.83 -29.26 -17.30
N LEU A 544 5.64 -29.12 -17.91
CA LEU A 544 5.49 -28.65 -19.28
C LEU A 544 5.67 -27.13 -19.47
N PHE A 545 5.96 -26.40 -18.40
CA PHE A 545 6.14 -24.96 -18.46
C PHE A 545 7.48 -24.58 -19.10
N LEU A 546 7.49 -23.36 -19.66
CA LEU A 546 8.72 -22.75 -20.17
C LEU A 546 9.27 -21.74 -19.15
N GLU A 547 10.58 -21.62 -19.07
CA GLU A 547 11.23 -20.58 -18.26
C GLU A 547 10.75 -19.18 -18.69
N ASN A 548 10.56 -18.29 -17.72
CA ASN A 548 10.04 -16.95 -17.91
C ASN A 548 8.60 -16.85 -18.43
N GLN A 549 7.88 -17.95 -18.56
CA GLN A 549 6.47 -17.97 -18.95
C GLN A 549 5.58 -17.41 -17.82
N LEU A 550 4.56 -16.65 -18.21
CA LEU A 550 3.50 -16.19 -17.29
C LEU A 550 2.32 -17.17 -17.30
N VAL A 551 2.11 -17.85 -16.18
CA VAL A 551 1.08 -18.87 -16.02
C VAL A 551 0.08 -18.44 -14.94
N HIS A 552 -1.16 -18.92 -15.00
CA HIS A 552 -2.11 -18.72 -13.91
C HIS A 552 -1.66 -19.52 -12.67
N LYS A 553 -1.72 -18.89 -11.52
CA LYS A 553 -1.30 -19.47 -10.24
C LYS A 553 -2.00 -20.83 -9.95
N ILE A 554 -3.26 -20.93 -10.33
CA ILE A 554 -4.03 -22.16 -10.14
C ILE A 554 -3.51 -23.28 -11.03
N ASP A 555 -3.25 -23.01 -12.32
CA ASP A 555 -2.71 -23.99 -13.26
C ASP A 555 -1.31 -24.46 -12.81
N PHE A 556 -0.48 -23.51 -12.34
CA PHE A 556 0.83 -23.83 -11.77
C PHE A 556 0.75 -24.76 -10.55
N ILE A 557 -0.19 -24.52 -9.63
CA ILE A 557 -0.39 -25.39 -8.46
C ILE A 557 -0.90 -26.78 -8.91
N GLN A 558 -1.89 -26.84 -9.80
CA GLN A 558 -2.44 -28.09 -10.29
C GLN A 558 -1.41 -28.97 -11.01
N ASP A 559 -0.56 -28.37 -11.86
CA ASP A 559 0.48 -29.11 -12.57
C ASP A 559 1.59 -29.59 -11.60
N ASN A 560 1.97 -28.78 -10.61
CA ASN A 560 2.90 -29.23 -9.57
C ASN A 560 2.33 -30.34 -8.70
N ASP A 561 1.05 -30.27 -8.34
CA ASP A 561 0.35 -31.33 -7.59
C ASP A 561 0.25 -32.62 -8.41
N ALA A 562 0.03 -32.51 -9.74
CA ALA A 562 -0.03 -33.65 -10.63
C ALA A 562 1.34 -34.38 -10.75
N ILE A 563 2.43 -33.64 -10.66
CA ILE A 563 3.79 -34.20 -10.72
C ILE A 563 4.26 -34.69 -9.36
N TYR A 564 3.64 -34.21 -8.27
CA TYR A 564 4.01 -34.59 -6.92
C TYR A 564 3.95 -36.12 -6.72
N GLY A 565 5.07 -36.73 -6.31
CA GLY A 565 5.19 -38.20 -6.13
C GLY A 565 5.37 -38.99 -7.44
N MET A 566 5.48 -38.33 -8.59
CA MET A 566 5.85 -38.98 -9.85
C MET A 566 7.38 -39.20 -9.92
N LYS A 567 7.79 -40.10 -10.81
CA LYS A 567 9.18 -40.42 -11.09
C LYS A 567 9.51 -40.10 -12.54
N VAL A 568 10.71 -39.61 -12.79
CA VAL A 568 11.25 -39.38 -14.13
C VAL A 568 12.27 -40.48 -14.43
N VAL A 569 12.12 -41.13 -15.57
CA VAL A 569 13.05 -42.18 -16.01
C VAL A 569 14.37 -41.53 -16.45
N GLU A 570 15.46 -41.87 -15.77
CA GLU A 570 16.81 -41.46 -16.16
C GLU A 570 17.43 -42.46 -17.14
N ASN A 571 17.27 -43.74 -16.86
CA ASN A 571 17.74 -44.82 -17.71
C ASN A 571 16.62 -45.84 -17.91
N ALA A 572 16.20 -46.04 -19.11
CA ALA A 572 15.11 -46.97 -19.46
C ALA A 572 15.51 -48.45 -19.34
N GLY A 573 16.80 -48.76 -19.16
CA GLY A 573 17.30 -50.16 -19.16
C GLY A 573 16.83 -50.90 -20.41
N ASP A 574 16.35 -52.12 -20.24
CA ASP A 574 15.85 -53.00 -21.33
C ASP A 574 14.29 -52.91 -21.45
N SER A 575 13.64 -51.87 -20.94
CA SER A 575 12.20 -51.71 -21.04
C SER A 575 11.78 -51.29 -22.44
N GLU A 576 10.80 -52.00 -23.01
CA GLU A 576 10.18 -51.65 -24.30
C GLU A 576 9.09 -50.58 -24.16
N ASN A 577 8.53 -50.43 -22.94
CA ASN A 577 7.35 -49.59 -22.67
C ASN A 577 7.71 -48.18 -22.19
N LEU A 578 8.90 -47.98 -21.63
CA LEU A 578 9.34 -46.72 -21.01
C LEU A 578 10.50 -46.08 -21.83
N LYS A 579 10.47 -44.76 -21.89
CA LYS A 579 11.50 -43.96 -22.57
C LYS A 579 12.20 -43.04 -21.54
N GLU A 580 13.47 -42.74 -21.82
CA GLU A 580 14.22 -41.75 -21.05
C GLU A 580 13.50 -40.41 -21.05
N GLY A 581 13.45 -39.73 -19.87
CA GLY A 581 12.76 -38.46 -19.67
C GLY A 581 11.23 -38.60 -19.50
N GLN A 582 10.66 -39.81 -19.53
CA GLN A 582 9.23 -40.01 -19.32
C GLN A 582 8.84 -39.91 -17.84
N ILE A 583 7.76 -39.20 -17.56
CA ILE A 583 7.19 -39.08 -16.20
C ILE A 583 6.23 -40.25 -15.98
N ILE A 584 6.47 -41.03 -14.93
CA ILE A 584 5.70 -42.23 -14.58
C ILE A 584 5.32 -42.24 -13.10
N SER A 585 4.27 -42.98 -12.77
CA SER A 585 3.91 -43.18 -11.38
C SER A 585 4.86 -44.20 -10.70
N ALA A 586 5.03 -44.08 -9.40
CA ALA A 586 5.82 -45.04 -8.61
C ALA A 586 5.27 -46.47 -8.73
N ARG A 587 3.97 -46.65 -9.04
CA ARG A 587 3.35 -47.96 -9.27
C ARG A 587 3.79 -48.52 -10.62
N GLN A 588 3.72 -47.74 -11.69
CA GLN A 588 4.18 -48.15 -13.04
C GLN A 588 5.65 -48.57 -13.04
N LEU A 589 6.52 -47.81 -12.34
CA LEU A 589 7.93 -48.16 -12.19
C LEU A 589 8.12 -49.51 -11.49
N ARG A 590 7.36 -49.78 -10.42
CA ARG A 590 7.44 -51.05 -9.70
C ARG A 590 6.95 -52.23 -10.53
N ASP A 591 5.85 -52.04 -11.27
CA ASP A 591 5.28 -53.09 -12.11
C ASP A 591 6.21 -53.43 -13.27
N GLU A 592 6.80 -52.46 -13.91
CA GLU A 592 7.78 -52.65 -14.98
C GLU A 592 9.08 -53.27 -14.48
N ASN A 593 9.67 -52.77 -13.40
CA ASN A 593 10.85 -53.36 -12.79
C ASN A 593 10.60 -54.82 -12.28
N SER A 594 9.37 -55.15 -11.91
CA SER A 594 9.01 -56.54 -11.54
C SER A 594 8.99 -57.46 -12.76
N LEU A 595 8.54 -56.96 -13.90
CA LEU A 595 8.57 -57.68 -15.21
C LEU A 595 10.02 -57.91 -15.65
N LEU A 596 10.83 -56.85 -15.67
CA LEU A 596 12.23 -56.92 -16.04
C LEU A 596 13.06 -57.88 -15.18
N ARG A 597 12.81 -57.89 -13.87
CA ARG A 597 13.43 -58.85 -12.93
C ARG A 597 13.09 -60.30 -13.23
N ARG A 598 11.85 -60.59 -13.67
CA ARG A 598 11.44 -61.94 -14.03
C ARG A 598 12.10 -62.42 -15.31
N ASN A 599 12.51 -61.49 -16.14
CA ASN A 599 13.13 -61.75 -17.44
C ASN A 599 14.67 -61.64 -17.36
N ASP A 600 15.27 -61.45 -16.16
CA ASP A 600 16.71 -61.19 -15.95
C ASP A 600 17.29 -60.07 -16.81
N GLN A 601 16.51 -58.99 -17.01
CA GLN A 601 16.83 -57.79 -17.77
C GLN A 601 17.28 -56.62 -16.87
N ASN A 602 17.95 -55.62 -17.45
CA ASN A 602 18.36 -54.40 -16.74
C ASN A 602 17.17 -53.61 -16.28
N LEU A 603 17.21 -53.16 -15.00
CA LEU A 603 16.12 -52.43 -14.39
C LEU A 603 16.07 -50.95 -14.86
N VAL A 604 14.89 -50.38 -14.83
CA VAL A 604 14.68 -48.97 -15.05
C VAL A 604 15.12 -48.17 -13.82
N GLU A 605 16.02 -47.19 -14.04
CA GLU A 605 16.43 -46.23 -13.02
C GLU A 605 15.60 -44.93 -13.19
N ALA A 606 15.06 -44.42 -12.08
CA ALA A 606 14.24 -43.24 -12.08
C ALA A 606 14.50 -42.38 -10.84
N ARG A 607 14.54 -41.07 -11.04
CA ARG A 607 14.61 -40.06 -9.99
C ARG A 607 13.23 -39.49 -9.65
N ASP A 608 13.12 -38.80 -8.52
CA ASP A 608 11.91 -38.03 -8.20
C ASP A 608 11.75 -36.84 -9.16
N ALA A 609 10.51 -36.62 -9.61
CA ALA A 609 10.19 -35.48 -10.45
C ALA A 609 10.35 -34.15 -9.64
N LYS A 610 10.99 -33.17 -10.24
CA LYS A 610 11.19 -31.85 -9.65
C LYS A 610 10.03 -30.94 -10.04
N PRO A 611 9.32 -30.33 -9.06
CA PRO A 611 8.27 -29.36 -9.36
C PRO A 611 8.87 -28.07 -9.91
N ALA A 612 8.08 -27.33 -10.68
CA ALA A 612 8.47 -26.00 -11.15
C ALA A 612 8.49 -24.99 -9.99
N THR A 613 9.40 -24.03 -10.08
CA THR A 613 9.46 -22.88 -9.17
C THR A 613 9.01 -21.60 -9.87
N ALA A 614 8.30 -20.74 -9.18
CA ALA A 614 7.75 -19.52 -9.75
C ALA A 614 7.78 -18.34 -8.76
N GLU A 615 7.85 -17.15 -9.33
CA GLU A 615 7.75 -15.88 -8.61
C GLU A 615 6.38 -15.24 -8.84
N GLN A 616 5.79 -14.69 -7.77
CA GLN A 616 4.52 -13.97 -7.87
C GLN A 616 4.70 -12.65 -8.62
N VAL A 617 3.82 -12.36 -9.57
CA VAL A 617 3.85 -11.13 -10.36
C VAL A 617 2.63 -10.27 -10.05
N LEU A 618 2.85 -8.97 -9.87
CA LEU A 618 1.79 -7.96 -9.80
C LEU A 618 1.56 -7.38 -11.20
N GLN A 619 0.33 -7.44 -11.68
CA GLN A 619 -0.06 -6.90 -12.98
C GLN A 619 -1.04 -5.75 -12.82
N GLY A 620 -0.90 -4.69 -13.63
CA GLY A 620 -1.93 -3.66 -13.75
C GLY A 620 -3.23 -4.22 -14.34
N ILE A 621 -4.36 -3.59 -14.02
CA ILE A 621 -5.70 -4.06 -14.45
C ILE A 621 -5.83 -4.19 -15.97
N THR A 622 -5.26 -3.27 -16.74
CA THR A 622 -5.27 -3.32 -18.20
C THR A 622 -4.55 -4.56 -18.73
N ARG A 623 -3.35 -4.85 -18.21
CA ARG A 623 -2.59 -6.03 -18.61
C ARG A 623 -3.25 -7.33 -18.16
N ALA A 624 -3.82 -7.34 -16.96
CA ALA A 624 -4.56 -8.48 -16.44
C ALA A 624 -5.79 -8.80 -17.29
N SER A 625 -6.53 -7.79 -17.77
CA SER A 625 -7.68 -7.96 -18.67
C SER A 625 -7.31 -8.52 -20.04
N LEU A 626 -6.16 -8.12 -20.61
CA LEU A 626 -5.68 -8.60 -21.92
C LEU A 626 -5.12 -10.02 -21.85
N GLN A 627 -4.63 -10.44 -20.69
CA GLN A 627 -4.00 -11.75 -20.48
C GLN A 627 -4.90 -12.75 -19.74
N THR A 628 -6.22 -12.60 -19.84
CA THR A 628 -7.19 -13.56 -19.31
C THR A 628 -7.14 -14.89 -20.08
N LYS A 629 -7.71 -15.97 -19.51
CA LYS A 629 -7.86 -17.25 -20.21
C LYS A 629 -8.77 -17.12 -21.42
N SER A 630 -9.84 -16.31 -21.33
CA SER A 630 -10.79 -16.08 -22.42
C SER A 630 -10.22 -15.08 -23.42
N PHE A 631 -9.93 -15.54 -24.64
CA PHE A 631 -9.52 -14.68 -25.74
C PHE A 631 -10.68 -13.83 -26.27
N ILE A 632 -11.94 -14.29 -26.15
CA ILE A 632 -13.14 -13.52 -26.55
C ILE A 632 -13.28 -12.27 -25.68
N SER A 633 -13.14 -12.42 -24.37
CA SER A 633 -13.16 -11.29 -23.44
C SER A 633 -12.04 -10.30 -23.70
N ALA A 634 -10.79 -10.78 -23.85
CA ALA A 634 -9.66 -9.94 -24.13
C ALA A 634 -9.79 -9.17 -25.46
N ALA A 635 -10.24 -9.83 -26.54
CA ALA A 635 -10.45 -9.22 -27.85
C ALA A 635 -11.54 -8.15 -27.84
N SER A 636 -12.57 -8.30 -27.02
CA SER A 636 -13.63 -7.30 -26.89
C SER A 636 -13.23 -6.05 -26.08
N PHE A 637 -12.13 -6.12 -25.35
CA PHE A 637 -11.64 -5.01 -24.55
C PHE A 637 -10.74 -4.06 -25.36
N GLN A 638 -9.58 -4.52 -25.83
CA GLN A 638 -8.61 -3.76 -26.62
C GLN A 638 -7.76 -4.69 -27.50
N GLU A 639 -7.02 -4.12 -28.45
CA GLU A 639 -6.10 -4.84 -29.33
C GLU A 639 -6.74 -6.07 -30.04
N THR A 640 -7.99 -5.94 -30.49
CA THR A 640 -8.81 -7.03 -31.01
C THR A 640 -8.10 -7.89 -32.04
N THR A 641 -7.46 -7.29 -33.05
CA THR A 641 -6.76 -8.02 -34.13
C THR A 641 -5.55 -8.80 -33.61
N LYS A 642 -4.78 -8.22 -32.70
CA LYS A 642 -3.59 -8.87 -32.12
C LYS A 642 -4.00 -10.08 -31.28
N VAL A 643 -4.98 -9.90 -30.39
CA VAL A 643 -5.48 -10.96 -29.50
C VAL A 643 -6.05 -12.13 -30.29
N LEU A 644 -6.86 -11.84 -31.34
CA LEU A 644 -7.44 -12.89 -32.19
C LEU A 644 -6.35 -13.62 -32.99
N ASN A 645 -5.34 -12.91 -33.51
CA ASN A 645 -4.23 -13.55 -34.22
C ASN A 645 -3.41 -14.48 -33.30
N GLU A 646 -3.08 -14.03 -32.08
CA GLU A 646 -2.39 -14.86 -31.10
C GLU A 646 -3.22 -16.09 -30.70
N ALA A 647 -4.53 -15.94 -30.52
CA ALA A 647 -5.43 -17.03 -30.19
C ALA A 647 -5.53 -18.06 -31.32
N ALA A 648 -5.59 -17.59 -32.57
CA ALA A 648 -5.64 -18.46 -33.75
C ALA A 648 -4.34 -19.25 -33.94
N VAL A 649 -3.18 -18.58 -33.82
CA VAL A 649 -1.86 -19.23 -33.94
C VAL A 649 -1.65 -20.25 -32.82
N SER A 650 -2.07 -19.93 -31.59
CA SER A 650 -1.90 -20.79 -30.41
C SER A 650 -3.01 -21.88 -30.33
N GLY A 651 -4.03 -21.88 -31.19
CA GLY A 651 -5.15 -22.82 -31.12
C GLY A 651 -5.92 -22.76 -29.80
N LYS A 652 -6.08 -21.55 -29.21
CA LYS A 652 -6.77 -21.38 -27.91
C LYS A 652 -8.24 -21.76 -27.99
N VAL A 653 -8.71 -22.45 -26.97
CA VAL A 653 -10.13 -22.80 -26.78
C VAL A 653 -10.67 -22.00 -25.60
N ASP A 654 -11.81 -21.34 -25.78
CA ASP A 654 -12.51 -20.59 -24.72
C ASP A 654 -13.53 -21.48 -24.04
N THR A 655 -13.44 -21.59 -22.73
CA THR A 655 -14.32 -22.43 -21.90
C THR A 655 -15.64 -21.73 -21.51
N LEU A 656 -15.82 -20.45 -21.89
CA LEU A 656 -17.01 -19.63 -21.62
C LEU A 656 -17.38 -19.58 -20.12
N GLU A 657 -16.39 -19.31 -19.29
CA GLU A 657 -16.56 -19.28 -17.82
C GLU A 657 -16.99 -17.91 -17.28
N GLY A 658 -16.66 -16.82 -17.97
CA GLY A 658 -16.99 -15.46 -17.58
C GLY A 658 -18.36 -14.99 -18.08
N LEU A 659 -18.77 -13.81 -17.65
CA LEU A 659 -20.06 -13.23 -18.04
C LEU A 659 -20.02 -12.71 -19.48
N LYS A 660 -18.96 -12.01 -19.85
CA LYS A 660 -18.83 -11.27 -21.11
C LYS A 660 -18.80 -12.21 -22.33
N GLU A 661 -18.06 -13.30 -22.24
CA GLU A 661 -17.96 -14.31 -23.29
C GLU A 661 -19.33 -14.92 -23.62
N ASN A 662 -20.10 -15.27 -22.59
CA ASN A 662 -21.43 -15.82 -22.75
C ASN A 662 -22.39 -14.81 -23.37
N VAL A 663 -22.32 -13.54 -22.97
CA VAL A 663 -23.13 -12.46 -23.58
C VAL A 663 -22.81 -12.30 -25.06
N ILE A 664 -21.53 -12.29 -25.44
CA ILE A 664 -21.10 -12.12 -26.83
C ILE A 664 -21.57 -13.29 -27.71
N VAL A 665 -21.50 -14.52 -27.19
CA VAL A 665 -21.92 -15.72 -27.90
C VAL A 665 -23.46 -15.91 -27.89
N GLY A 666 -24.19 -15.15 -27.06
CA GLY A 666 -25.64 -15.25 -26.93
C GLY A 666 -26.10 -16.40 -26.02
N LYS A 667 -25.24 -16.89 -25.13
CA LYS A 667 -25.59 -17.89 -24.11
C LYS A 667 -26.04 -17.24 -22.80
N ARG A 668 -26.68 -17.99 -21.94
CA ARG A 668 -27.03 -17.56 -20.59
C ARG A 668 -25.73 -17.26 -19.81
N ILE A 669 -25.73 -16.20 -19.01
CA ILE A 669 -24.59 -15.87 -18.14
C ILE A 669 -24.49 -16.91 -17.03
N PRO A 670 -23.27 -17.33 -16.62
CA PRO A 670 -23.06 -18.30 -15.53
C PRO A 670 -23.18 -17.63 -14.15
N ALA A 671 -24.20 -16.79 -13.96
CA ALA A 671 -24.46 -16.09 -12.71
C ALA A 671 -25.96 -16.08 -12.40
N GLY A 672 -26.30 -15.99 -11.11
CA GLY A 672 -27.70 -16.02 -10.66
C GLY A 672 -28.41 -17.26 -11.12
N THR A 673 -29.62 -17.11 -11.64
CA THR A 673 -30.44 -18.22 -12.16
C THR A 673 -29.90 -18.86 -13.45
N GLY A 674 -28.89 -18.27 -14.09
CA GLY A 674 -28.22 -18.83 -15.27
C GLY A 674 -27.11 -19.82 -14.96
N MET A 675 -26.83 -20.12 -13.69
CA MET A 675 -25.83 -21.11 -13.30
C MET A 675 -26.29 -22.53 -13.75
N ARG A 676 -25.32 -23.35 -14.15
CA ARG A 676 -25.56 -24.73 -14.58
C ARG A 676 -26.25 -25.58 -13.52
N SER A 677 -26.05 -25.30 -12.23
CA SER A 677 -26.72 -25.97 -11.12
C SER A 677 -28.26 -25.80 -11.13
N TYR A 678 -28.74 -24.71 -11.73
CA TYR A 678 -30.18 -24.41 -11.83
C TYR A 678 -30.85 -24.92 -13.12
N GLU A 679 -30.09 -25.42 -14.11
CA GLU A 679 -30.63 -25.87 -15.37
C GLU A 679 -31.61 -27.08 -15.22
N ASN A 680 -31.37 -27.91 -14.22
CA ASN A 680 -32.14 -29.12 -13.94
C ASN A 680 -33.18 -28.93 -12.83
N ILE A 681 -33.38 -27.71 -12.34
CA ILE A 681 -34.39 -27.44 -11.31
C ILE A 681 -35.74 -27.23 -11.96
N ILE A 682 -36.69 -28.09 -11.61
CA ILE A 682 -38.09 -27.97 -12.01
C ILE A 682 -38.83 -27.27 -10.88
N VAL A 683 -39.44 -26.13 -11.20
CA VAL A 683 -40.27 -25.38 -10.26
C VAL A 683 -41.72 -25.82 -10.44
N GLY A 684 -42.31 -26.38 -9.38
CA GLY A 684 -43.72 -26.77 -9.34
C GLY A 684 -44.35 -26.46 -8.00
N SER A 685 -45.66 -26.48 -7.92
CA SER A 685 -46.38 -26.41 -6.65
C SER A 685 -46.22 -27.72 -5.87
N LYS A 686 -46.34 -27.69 -4.53
CA LYS A 686 -46.36 -28.90 -3.71
C LYS A 686 -47.46 -29.87 -4.14
N ASP A 687 -48.60 -29.34 -4.52
CA ASP A 687 -49.76 -30.12 -4.96
C ASP A 687 -49.52 -30.83 -6.30
N GLU A 688 -48.76 -30.26 -7.21
CA GLU A 688 -48.33 -30.88 -8.47
C GLU A 688 -47.26 -31.96 -8.24
N MET A 689 -46.37 -31.79 -7.26
CA MET A 689 -45.40 -32.83 -6.89
C MET A 689 -46.07 -34.06 -6.26
N GLU A 690 -47.04 -33.86 -5.36
CA GLU A 690 -47.80 -34.97 -4.75
C GLU A 690 -48.66 -35.75 -5.74
N GLN A 691 -49.10 -35.13 -6.86
CA GLN A 691 -49.81 -35.81 -7.94
C GLN A 691 -48.91 -36.55 -8.93
N SER A 692 -47.60 -36.26 -8.95
CA SER A 692 -46.62 -36.89 -9.85
C SER A 692 -45.88 -38.09 -9.24
N PHE A 693 -46.11 -38.39 -7.97
CA PHE A 693 -45.69 -39.60 -7.25
C PHE A 693 -46.94 -40.47 -6.96
#